data_fcdc172a9b672caacd9d8f00526c9d11
#
_entry.id   fcdc172a9b672caacd9d8f00526c9d11
#
_cell.length_a   1.000
_cell.length_b   1.000
_cell.length_c   1.000
_cell.angle_alpha   90.00
_cell.angle_beta   90.00
_cell.angle_gamma   90.00
#
_symmetry.space_group_name_H-M   'P 1'
#
loop_
_entity.id
_entity.type
_entity.pdbx_description
1 polymer ?
#
loop_
_entity_poly.entity_id
_entity_poly.type
_entity_poly.pdbx_seq_one_letter_code
_entity_poly.pdbx_strand_id
1 'polypeptide(L)'
;MMRNRSKITTLESKFPLLSVEHGCIVSKDADVTVAFRVELPELFTVTSAEYETMHSTWHKAIKVLPNFTIVHKQDWFIKECYHTTCESGKEKPLSFLARASERHFNERPYLNHTVYLFITKSNRQRMVQQSSFSTLCRGHLLPKEITNEEEMVKFMEAVDQFERIINESELIKLARMSEAELVGSREQAALLDRYFSLSDSRHGTLEDIRLGADLVRVGDNMLCLHTLSDTDDLPTTVSTDGRYERLSTDRSDCRLSFASPVGLMLPCNHIYNQYLFIEDSEANLQRFEKQARNMHSLARYSRSNQINEEWIQEYLNTAHSQGLTSIRAHFNVLAWSDDEEELRQVKNDVGSALALMECRPRHNTIDTATLYWAGIPGNAGDFPAEESFYTFIEPALCFFTAETNYKDSLSPFGIKMADRLSGKPIHLDMSDLPMKQGIITNRNKFILGPSGSGKSFFTNHMVRQYYEQGAHVLLVDTGNSYQGLCELIHRKTKGEDGVYFTYTHDHPISFNPFYTDDKFFDVEKRESICTLLMTLWKSADERVTKTEAGELGSAVNAYIELICSDASIVPNFNSFYEYLRDVYRKDMEQRDIKVTLSDFNINNLLTTLKQYYKGGRYDFLLNSDKNIDLLSKRFIVFEIDQVKDNKDLFPVVTIIIMEAFINKMRRLKGIRKMILIEEAWKAIASENMADYIKYLYKTVRKYFGEAIVVTQEVDDIISSPVVKESIINNSDCKILLDQRKYMTKFDGIQSMLGLSEKEKSQILSINQNNDPHRLYKEVWVGLGGMQSAVYATEVSMEEYLTYTTEEREKLEVMQRAEQLGGDIESAIRQLAIEKRDKQ
;
A
#
# COMPACT_ATOMS: atom_id res chain seq x y z
N MET A 1 -44.97 1.52 41.67
CA MET A 1 -43.90 2.28 41.04
C MET A 1 -42.77 2.47 42.03
N MET A 2 -41.83 1.53 42.11
CA MET A 2 -40.59 1.75 42.84
C MET A 2 -39.69 2.65 41.95
N ARG A 3 -39.42 3.86 42.43
CA ARG A 3 -38.39 4.72 41.81
C ARG A 3 -37.04 4.00 41.97
N ASN A 4 -36.54 3.43 40.90
CA ASN A 4 -35.12 3.01 40.81
C ASN A 4 -34.27 4.27 41.07
N ARG A 5 -33.76 4.43 42.30
CA ARG A 5 -32.73 5.43 42.60
C ARG A 5 -31.44 4.92 41.96
N SER A 6 -31.00 5.54 40.87
CA SER A 6 -29.68 5.30 40.32
C SER A 6 -28.65 5.52 41.42
N LYS A 7 -27.86 4.51 41.71
CA LYS A 7 -26.77 4.62 42.68
C LYS A 7 -25.56 5.25 41.95
N ILE A 8 -25.25 6.49 42.28
CA ILE A 8 -24.08 7.20 41.75
C ILE A 8 -22.89 6.79 42.61
N THR A 9 -21.83 6.31 41.98
CA THR A 9 -20.54 5.99 42.59
C THR A 9 -19.42 6.65 41.76
N THR A 10 -18.32 7.01 42.41
CA THR A 10 -17.14 7.52 41.68
C THR A 10 -16.43 6.37 40.98
N LEU A 11 -15.91 6.62 39.77
CA LEU A 11 -15.13 5.63 38.99
C LEU A 11 -13.95 5.13 39.82
N GLU A 12 -13.25 6.01 40.53
CA GLU A 12 -12.11 5.72 41.39
C GLU A 12 -12.41 4.64 42.44
N SER A 13 -13.61 4.66 43.03
CA SER A 13 -14.02 3.68 44.04
C SER A 13 -14.25 2.29 43.47
N LYS A 14 -14.49 2.17 42.17
CA LYS A 14 -14.77 0.92 41.47
C LYS A 14 -13.64 0.48 40.54
N PHE A 15 -12.75 1.40 40.19
CA PHE A 15 -11.67 1.14 39.25
C PHE A 15 -10.85 -0.09 39.68
N PRO A 16 -10.72 -1.10 38.80
CA PRO A 16 -10.19 -2.40 39.22
C PRO A 16 -8.63 -2.45 39.27
N LEU A 17 -7.95 -1.46 38.68
CA LEU A 17 -6.50 -1.46 38.65
C LEU A 17 -5.91 -0.70 39.84
N LEU A 18 -4.77 -1.18 40.35
CA LEU A 18 -4.03 -0.61 41.47
C LEU A 18 -2.94 0.33 40.97
N SER A 19 -2.08 -0.18 40.10
CA SER A 19 -0.92 0.56 39.57
C SER A 19 -0.45 -0.02 38.23
N VAL A 20 0.37 0.76 37.55
CA VAL A 20 1.17 0.29 36.41
C VAL A 20 2.62 0.51 36.78
N GLU A 21 3.37 -0.56 36.99
CA GLU A 21 4.74 -0.53 37.48
C GLU A 21 5.58 -1.60 36.76
N HIS A 22 6.83 -1.25 36.46
CA HIS A 22 7.78 -2.15 35.80
C HIS A 22 7.25 -2.75 34.47
N GLY A 23 6.43 -2.00 33.73
CA GLY A 23 5.82 -2.44 32.47
C GLY A 23 4.68 -3.44 32.63
N CYS A 24 4.18 -3.62 33.87
CA CYS A 24 3.05 -4.50 34.19
C CYS A 24 1.88 -3.70 34.75
N ILE A 25 0.65 -4.13 34.42
CA ILE A 25 -0.57 -3.64 35.05
C ILE A 25 -0.88 -4.55 36.23
N VAL A 26 -1.08 -3.98 37.41
CA VAL A 26 -1.46 -4.71 38.62
C VAL A 26 -2.88 -4.37 38.98
N SER A 27 -3.76 -5.37 39.08
CA SER A 27 -5.13 -5.19 39.52
C SER A 27 -5.22 -5.08 41.05
N LYS A 28 -6.35 -4.52 41.58
CA LYS A 28 -6.65 -4.49 43.00
C LYS A 28 -6.89 -5.89 43.60
N ASP A 29 -7.08 -6.89 42.75
CA ASP A 29 -7.19 -8.29 43.12
C ASP A 29 -5.87 -9.02 42.95
N ALA A 30 -4.81 -8.26 42.69
CA ALA A 30 -3.42 -8.67 42.51
C ALA A 30 -3.14 -9.60 41.31
N ASP A 31 -3.98 -9.57 40.27
CA ASP A 31 -3.61 -10.14 38.98
C ASP A 31 -2.52 -9.24 38.36
N VAL A 32 -1.57 -9.85 37.66
CA VAL A 32 -0.48 -9.15 37.01
C VAL A 32 -0.59 -9.37 35.51
N THR A 33 -0.63 -8.28 34.76
CA THR A 33 -0.81 -8.29 33.31
C THR A 33 0.37 -7.66 32.60
N VAL A 34 0.94 -8.35 31.61
CA VAL A 34 1.89 -7.79 30.67
C VAL A 34 1.11 -7.41 29.39
N ALA A 35 1.27 -6.17 28.93
CA ALA A 35 0.57 -5.64 27.80
C ALA A 35 1.50 -5.48 26.58
N PHE A 36 1.02 -5.87 25.42
CA PHE A 36 1.72 -5.76 24.14
C PHE A 36 0.87 -5.01 23.12
N ARG A 37 1.54 -4.23 22.27
CA ARG A 37 1.01 -3.86 20.97
C ARG A 37 1.37 -4.96 19.98
N VAL A 38 0.41 -5.39 19.18
CA VAL A 38 0.58 -6.43 18.18
C VAL A 38 0.62 -5.81 16.79
N GLU A 39 1.64 -6.13 16.02
CA GLU A 39 1.69 -5.79 14.60
C GLU A 39 1.35 -7.03 13.79
N LEU A 40 0.29 -6.93 13.00
CA LEU A 40 -0.16 -7.96 12.07
C LEU A 40 0.27 -7.63 10.63
N PRO A 41 0.30 -8.60 9.72
CA PRO A 41 0.46 -8.36 8.30
C PRO A 41 -0.72 -7.58 7.73
N GLU A 42 -0.49 -6.94 6.59
CA GLU A 42 -1.50 -6.14 5.91
C GLU A 42 -2.53 -7.02 5.19
N LEU A 43 -3.74 -6.50 5.09
CA LEU A 43 -4.88 -7.16 4.46
C LEU A 43 -4.55 -7.57 3.00
N PHE A 44 -4.95 -8.77 2.59
CA PHE A 44 -4.72 -9.35 1.25
C PHE A 44 -3.25 -9.56 0.86
N THR A 45 -2.31 -9.47 1.80
CA THR A 45 -0.88 -9.72 1.53
C THR A 45 -0.41 -11.09 1.99
N VAL A 46 -1.27 -11.87 2.63
CA VAL A 46 -0.96 -13.16 3.27
C VAL A 46 -1.46 -14.33 2.41
N THR A 47 -0.66 -15.38 2.32
CA THR A 47 -1.00 -16.65 1.67
C THR A 47 -1.62 -17.62 2.68
N SER A 48 -2.33 -18.68 2.21
CA SER A 48 -2.84 -19.75 3.11
C SER A 48 -1.74 -20.39 3.95
N ALA A 49 -0.56 -20.63 3.39
CA ALA A 49 0.56 -21.19 4.14
C ALA A 49 1.09 -20.26 5.23
N GLU A 50 1.03 -18.94 5.00
CA GLU A 50 1.40 -17.94 6.00
C GLU A 50 0.34 -17.85 7.11
N TYR A 51 -0.98 -17.98 6.80
CA TYR A 51 -2.04 -18.10 7.83
C TYR A 51 -1.82 -19.33 8.72
N GLU A 52 -1.52 -20.48 8.14
CA GLU A 52 -1.19 -21.71 8.90
C GLU A 52 0.06 -21.52 9.76
N THR A 53 1.07 -20.82 9.23
CA THR A 53 2.30 -20.51 9.97
C THR A 53 2.01 -19.59 11.18
N MET A 54 1.21 -18.55 11.00
CA MET A 54 0.78 -17.66 12.09
C MET A 54 -0.01 -18.43 13.16
N HIS A 55 -0.95 -19.27 12.74
CA HIS A 55 -1.74 -20.12 13.63
C HIS A 55 -0.83 -21.07 14.45
N SER A 56 0.12 -21.76 13.78
CA SER A 56 1.10 -22.62 14.44
C SER A 56 2.00 -21.85 15.41
N THR A 57 2.36 -20.62 15.08
CA THR A 57 3.18 -19.76 15.92
C THR A 57 2.43 -19.36 17.19
N TRP A 58 1.19 -18.91 17.08
CA TRP A 58 0.33 -18.63 18.24
C TRP A 58 0.17 -19.86 19.11
N HIS A 59 -0.09 -21.02 18.51
CA HIS A 59 -0.25 -22.28 19.25
C HIS A 59 1.01 -22.63 20.07
N LYS A 60 2.19 -22.57 19.45
CA LYS A 60 3.47 -22.83 20.14
C LYS A 60 3.71 -21.84 21.26
N ALA A 61 3.44 -20.57 21.04
CA ALA A 61 3.63 -19.52 22.02
C ALA A 61 2.67 -19.66 23.22
N ILE A 62 1.41 -20.00 22.99
CA ILE A 62 0.45 -20.18 24.08
C ILE A 62 0.78 -21.41 24.93
N LYS A 63 1.32 -22.47 24.34
CA LYS A 63 1.70 -23.71 25.07
C LYS A 63 2.80 -23.52 26.11
N VAL A 64 3.62 -22.46 26.02
CA VAL A 64 4.67 -22.21 27.02
C VAL A 64 4.15 -21.47 28.26
N LEU A 65 2.93 -20.89 28.17
CA LEU A 65 2.35 -20.17 29.29
C LEU A 65 1.89 -21.12 30.42
N PRO A 66 2.10 -20.76 31.69
CA PRO A 66 1.71 -21.57 32.81
C PRO A 66 0.20 -21.65 33.00
N ASN A 67 -0.29 -22.67 33.68
CA ASN A 67 -1.69 -22.77 34.07
C ASN A 67 -2.15 -21.53 34.84
N PHE A 68 -3.43 -21.18 34.70
CA PHE A 68 -4.07 -20.00 35.25
C PHE A 68 -3.58 -18.67 34.65
N THR A 69 -3.13 -18.74 33.41
CA THR A 69 -2.86 -17.55 32.58
C THR A 69 -4.07 -17.27 31.69
N ILE A 70 -4.40 -15.98 31.53
CA ILE A 70 -5.44 -15.51 30.60
C ILE A 70 -4.73 -14.77 29.47
N VAL A 71 -5.00 -15.19 28.24
CA VAL A 71 -4.59 -14.48 27.02
C VAL A 71 -5.81 -13.72 26.53
N HIS A 72 -5.76 -12.40 26.58
CA HIS A 72 -6.82 -11.52 26.12
C HIS A 72 -6.30 -10.66 24.98
N LYS A 73 -6.74 -10.94 23.76
CA LYS A 73 -6.44 -10.13 22.58
C LYS A 73 -7.62 -9.20 22.32
N GLN A 74 -7.34 -7.93 22.10
CA GLN A 74 -8.31 -6.90 21.74
C GLN A 74 -7.94 -6.29 20.39
N ASP A 75 -8.86 -6.38 19.46
CA ASP A 75 -8.80 -5.67 18.18
C ASP A 75 -9.73 -4.47 18.23
N TRP A 76 -9.17 -3.29 18.13
CA TRP A 76 -9.88 -2.01 18.20
C TRP A 76 -10.05 -1.45 16.80
N PHE A 77 -11.28 -1.31 16.37
CA PHE A 77 -11.68 -0.75 15.10
C PHE A 77 -12.42 0.56 15.36
N ILE A 78 -11.75 1.67 15.18
CA ILE A 78 -12.27 3.00 15.51
C ILE A 78 -12.24 3.88 14.27
N LYS A 79 -13.35 4.56 13.99
CA LYS A 79 -13.41 5.59 12.94
C LYS A 79 -12.56 6.78 13.34
N GLU A 80 -11.51 7.06 12.59
CA GLU A 80 -10.59 8.17 12.79
C GLU A 80 -10.61 9.10 11.59
N CYS A 81 -10.44 10.40 11.81
CA CYS A 81 -10.18 11.34 10.71
C CYS A 81 -8.68 11.47 10.49
N TYR A 82 -8.29 11.56 9.23
CA TYR A 82 -6.90 11.82 8.87
C TYR A 82 -6.50 13.22 9.34
N HIS A 83 -5.39 13.29 10.05
CA HIS A 83 -4.77 14.56 10.43
C HIS A 83 -3.35 14.59 9.88
N THR A 84 -3.07 15.60 9.06
CA THR A 84 -1.72 15.83 8.57
C THR A 84 -0.79 16.08 9.75
N THR A 85 0.18 15.22 9.98
CA THR A 85 1.30 15.50 10.87
C THR A 85 2.26 16.48 10.19
N CYS A 86 1.83 17.72 10.01
CA CYS A 86 2.74 18.79 9.68
C CYS A 86 3.60 19.04 10.90
N GLU A 87 4.72 18.35 11.00
CA GLU A 87 5.75 18.70 11.96
C GLU A 87 6.19 20.15 11.70
N SER A 88 5.94 20.94 12.69
CA SER A 88 6.15 22.35 12.81
C SER A 88 7.45 22.88 12.17
N GLY A 89 7.32 23.82 11.22
CA GLY A 89 8.21 24.98 11.23
C GLY A 89 9.23 25.13 10.12
N LYS A 90 9.35 24.23 9.12
CA LYS A 90 10.30 24.40 8.00
C LYS A 90 9.77 23.99 6.61
N GLU A 91 8.50 23.76 6.43
CA GLU A 91 7.97 23.26 5.17
C GLU A 91 7.50 24.39 4.24
N LYS A 92 7.83 24.23 2.96
CA LYS A 92 7.28 25.05 1.88
C LYS A 92 5.75 24.94 1.93
N PRO A 93 5.02 26.03 1.68
CA PRO A 93 3.56 25.98 1.67
C PRO A 93 3.07 24.94 0.66
N LEU A 94 2.12 24.09 1.10
CA LEU A 94 1.51 23.06 0.28
C LEU A 94 0.97 23.65 -1.03
N SER A 95 1.09 22.90 -2.12
CA SER A 95 0.49 23.27 -3.41
C SER A 95 -1.04 23.33 -3.32
N PHE A 96 -1.68 23.91 -4.33
CA PHE A 96 -3.14 23.94 -4.43
C PHE A 96 -3.74 22.52 -4.39
N LEU A 97 -3.21 21.60 -5.19
CA LEU A 97 -3.69 20.22 -5.25
C LEU A 97 -3.38 19.42 -3.98
N ALA A 98 -2.19 19.64 -3.37
CA ALA A 98 -1.87 19.01 -2.11
C ALA A 98 -2.84 19.45 -0.99
N ARG A 99 -3.18 20.75 -0.90
CA ARG A 99 -4.20 21.22 0.06
C ARG A 99 -5.59 20.64 -0.20
N ALA A 100 -5.97 20.48 -1.47
CA ALA A 100 -7.24 19.85 -1.83
C ALA A 100 -7.28 18.37 -1.43
N SER A 101 -6.19 17.66 -1.66
CA SER A 101 -6.01 16.27 -1.23
C SER A 101 -6.08 16.12 0.30
N GLU A 102 -5.34 16.96 1.06
CA GLU A 102 -5.39 16.95 2.53
C GLU A 102 -6.82 17.19 3.05
N ARG A 103 -7.52 18.19 2.51
CA ARG A 103 -8.90 18.45 2.89
C ARG A 103 -9.82 17.28 2.61
N HIS A 104 -9.69 16.65 1.42
CA HIS A 104 -10.50 15.50 1.03
C HIS A 104 -10.39 14.35 2.03
N PHE A 105 -9.17 14.02 2.47
CA PHE A 105 -8.97 12.95 3.44
C PHE A 105 -9.33 13.35 4.88
N ASN A 106 -9.18 14.63 5.25
CA ASN A 106 -9.58 15.12 6.58
C ASN A 106 -11.10 15.14 6.79
N GLU A 107 -11.87 15.37 5.73
CA GLU A 107 -13.34 15.44 5.78
C GLU A 107 -14.00 14.05 5.86
N ARG A 108 -13.25 12.99 5.62
CA ARG A 108 -13.77 11.63 5.59
C ARG A 108 -13.10 10.74 6.63
N PRO A 109 -13.90 10.19 7.59
CA PRO A 109 -13.37 9.20 8.53
C PRO A 109 -13.07 7.88 7.82
N TYR A 110 -12.08 7.17 8.34
CA TYR A 110 -11.74 5.80 7.95
C TYR A 110 -11.68 4.91 9.19
N LEU A 111 -11.88 3.60 9.01
CA LEU A 111 -11.78 2.64 10.09
C LEU A 111 -10.30 2.29 10.31
N ASN A 112 -9.76 2.68 11.47
CA ASN A 112 -8.40 2.34 11.88
C ASN A 112 -8.39 1.14 12.79
N HIS A 113 -7.45 0.22 12.59
CA HIS A 113 -7.29 -1.00 13.37
C HIS A 113 -6.03 -0.95 14.22
N THR A 114 -6.20 -1.17 15.52
CA THR A 114 -5.09 -1.29 16.46
C THR A 114 -5.27 -2.57 17.27
N VAL A 115 -4.21 -3.32 17.49
CA VAL A 115 -4.27 -4.62 18.18
C VAL A 115 -3.48 -4.58 19.47
N TYR A 116 -4.11 -5.03 20.55
CA TYR A 116 -3.49 -5.16 21.87
C TYR A 116 -3.59 -6.61 22.33
N LEU A 117 -2.59 -7.03 23.10
CA LEU A 117 -2.55 -8.34 23.70
C LEU A 117 -2.18 -8.20 25.18
N PHE A 118 -2.99 -8.80 26.04
CA PHE A 118 -2.81 -8.80 27.49
C PHE A 118 -2.62 -10.25 27.95
N ILE A 119 -1.48 -10.51 28.60
CA ILE A 119 -1.18 -11.80 29.22
C ILE A 119 -1.27 -11.59 30.72
N THR A 120 -2.32 -12.13 31.33
CA THR A 120 -2.63 -11.92 32.74
C THR A 120 -2.35 -13.18 33.55
N LYS A 121 -1.49 -13.08 34.59
CA LYS A 121 -1.38 -14.09 35.62
C LYS A 121 -2.54 -13.95 36.58
N SER A 122 -3.32 -15.00 36.69
CA SER A 122 -4.43 -15.11 37.66
C SER A 122 -4.22 -16.35 38.55
N ASN A 123 -5.24 -16.85 39.18
CA ASN A 123 -5.16 -18.05 39.96
C ASN A 123 -6.44 -18.92 39.80
N ARG A 124 -6.36 -20.16 40.24
CA ARG A 124 -7.49 -21.12 40.10
C ARG A 124 -8.77 -20.60 40.69
N GLN A 125 -8.72 -19.92 41.86
CA GLN A 125 -9.88 -19.47 42.57
C GLN A 125 -10.67 -18.42 41.77
N ARG A 126 -9.96 -17.49 41.11
CA ARG A 126 -10.58 -16.46 40.26
C ARG A 126 -11.12 -17.01 38.95
N MET A 127 -10.38 -17.89 38.28
CA MET A 127 -10.75 -18.42 36.97
C MET A 127 -11.97 -19.37 36.99
N VAL A 128 -12.33 -19.95 38.13
CA VAL A 128 -13.46 -20.85 38.25
C VAL A 128 -14.66 -20.25 39.04
N GLN A 129 -14.62 -18.96 39.32
CA GLN A 129 -15.71 -18.25 39.99
C GLN A 129 -16.85 -17.92 39.05
N GLN A 130 -18.04 -17.78 39.59
CA GLN A 130 -19.24 -17.42 38.80
C GLN A 130 -19.34 -15.90 38.55
N SER A 131 -20.21 -15.48 37.62
CA SER A 131 -20.41 -14.08 37.20
C SER A 131 -20.67 -13.11 38.36
N SER A 132 -21.33 -13.56 39.42
CA SER A 132 -21.54 -12.76 40.61
C SER A 132 -20.27 -12.37 41.36
N PHE A 133 -19.11 -12.86 40.92
CA PHE A 133 -17.79 -12.54 41.51
C PHE A 133 -17.21 -11.20 41.01
N SER A 134 -17.72 -10.66 39.92
CA SER A 134 -17.20 -9.42 39.33
C SER A 134 -17.07 -8.27 40.33
N THR A 135 -15.93 -7.56 40.29
CA THR A 135 -15.68 -6.35 41.10
C THR A 135 -16.60 -5.20 40.79
N LEU A 136 -17.30 -5.24 39.66
CA LEU A 136 -18.41 -4.31 39.38
C LEU A 136 -19.51 -4.40 40.44
N CYS A 137 -19.80 -5.63 40.92
CA CYS A 137 -20.89 -5.89 41.88
C CYS A 137 -20.39 -6.08 43.31
N ARG A 138 -19.14 -6.51 43.49
CA ARG A 138 -18.56 -6.84 44.81
C ARG A 138 -17.34 -6.01 45.11
N GLY A 139 -16.80 -6.12 46.32
CA GLY A 139 -15.46 -5.62 46.69
C GLY A 139 -14.34 -6.52 46.18
N HIS A 140 -13.13 -5.98 46.14
CA HIS A 140 -11.93 -6.72 45.75
C HIS A 140 -11.58 -7.85 46.70
N LEU A 141 -11.02 -8.94 46.19
CA LEU A 141 -10.58 -10.10 46.95
C LEU A 141 -9.10 -10.40 46.66
N LEU A 142 -8.27 -10.35 47.70
CA LEU A 142 -6.86 -10.72 47.59
C LEU A 142 -6.70 -12.22 47.92
N PRO A 143 -6.38 -13.08 46.94
CA PRO A 143 -6.09 -14.48 47.18
C PRO A 143 -4.76 -14.66 47.90
N LYS A 144 -4.67 -15.65 48.82
CA LYS A 144 -3.48 -15.90 49.61
C LYS A 144 -2.25 -16.38 48.78
N GLU A 145 -2.51 -16.86 47.56
CA GLU A 145 -1.52 -17.48 46.68
C GLU A 145 -0.65 -16.48 45.89
N ILE A 146 -1.00 -15.17 45.92
CA ILE A 146 -0.37 -14.14 45.05
C ILE A 146 1.00 -13.66 45.56
N THR A 147 1.36 -13.99 46.80
CA THR A 147 2.63 -13.58 47.38
C THR A 147 3.80 -14.51 47.06
N ASN A 148 3.65 -15.46 46.13
CA ASN A 148 4.70 -16.39 45.76
C ASN A 148 5.60 -15.81 44.65
N GLU A 149 6.76 -15.34 45.04
CA GLU A 149 7.80 -14.76 44.19
C GLU A 149 8.29 -15.74 43.10
N GLU A 150 8.39 -17.03 43.41
CA GLU A 150 8.80 -18.05 42.43
C GLU A 150 7.80 -18.22 41.28
N GLU A 151 6.52 -18.16 41.56
CA GLU A 151 5.49 -18.22 40.48
C GLU A 151 5.51 -16.98 39.62
N MET A 152 5.83 -15.82 40.18
CA MET A 152 5.92 -14.58 39.41
C MET A 152 7.14 -14.65 38.47
N VAL A 153 8.28 -15.11 38.94
CA VAL A 153 9.47 -15.29 38.10
C VAL A 153 9.19 -16.27 36.95
N LYS A 154 8.57 -17.42 37.25
CA LYS A 154 8.21 -18.40 36.22
C LYS A 154 7.22 -17.82 35.20
N PHE A 155 6.27 -17.01 35.65
CA PHE A 155 5.34 -16.35 34.74
C PHE A 155 6.06 -15.36 33.81
N MET A 156 6.96 -14.51 34.35
CA MET A 156 7.69 -13.55 33.54
C MET A 156 8.64 -14.24 32.54
N GLU A 157 9.31 -15.30 32.95
CA GLU A 157 10.14 -16.12 32.04
C GLU A 157 9.31 -16.75 30.91
N ALA A 158 8.11 -17.24 31.23
CA ALA A 158 7.20 -17.79 30.22
C ALA A 158 6.68 -16.71 29.24
N VAL A 159 6.40 -15.50 29.74
CA VAL A 159 6.01 -14.35 28.90
C VAL A 159 7.18 -13.92 28.00
N ASP A 160 8.41 -13.90 28.49
CA ASP A 160 9.61 -13.61 27.69
C ASP A 160 9.80 -14.66 26.57
N GLN A 161 9.55 -15.94 26.89
CA GLN A 161 9.61 -17.01 25.90
C GLN A 161 8.48 -16.90 24.87
N PHE A 162 7.27 -16.58 25.30
CA PHE A 162 6.12 -16.32 24.45
C PHE A 162 6.41 -15.21 23.44
N GLU A 163 6.89 -14.06 23.92
CA GLU A 163 7.25 -12.91 23.09
C GLU A 163 8.31 -13.28 22.03
N ARG A 164 9.33 -14.04 22.45
CA ARG A 164 10.40 -14.48 21.54
C ARG A 164 9.88 -15.38 20.44
N ILE A 165 9.04 -16.38 20.76
CA ILE A 165 8.46 -17.31 19.79
C ILE A 165 7.63 -16.56 18.73
N ILE A 166 6.84 -15.58 19.15
CA ILE A 166 6.02 -14.78 18.21
C ILE A 166 6.93 -13.94 17.31
N ASN A 167 7.90 -13.23 17.89
CA ASN A 167 8.76 -12.32 17.14
C ASN A 167 9.72 -13.03 16.18
N GLU A 168 10.09 -14.29 16.45
CA GLU A 168 10.90 -15.11 15.55
C GLU A 168 10.16 -15.51 14.25
N SER A 169 8.83 -15.43 14.21
CA SER A 169 8.04 -15.76 13.01
C SER A 169 8.15 -14.75 11.90
N GLU A 170 8.61 -13.53 12.17
CA GLU A 170 8.65 -12.37 11.26
C GLU A 170 7.28 -11.89 10.74
N LEU A 171 6.24 -12.73 10.82
CA LEU A 171 4.88 -12.41 10.36
C LEU A 171 4.09 -11.57 11.37
N ILE A 172 4.31 -11.83 12.66
CA ILE A 172 3.65 -11.12 13.77
C ILE A 172 4.76 -10.51 14.64
N LYS A 173 4.56 -9.27 15.07
CA LYS A 173 5.49 -8.63 16.00
C LYS A 173 4.78 -8.19 17.25
N LEU A 174 5.39 -8.46 18.39
CA LEU A 174 4.97 -7.99 19.70
C LEU A 174 5.94 -6.91 20.18
N ALA A 175 5.40 -5.80 20.63
CA ALA A 175 6.14 -4.74 21.33
C ALA A 175 5.50 -4.50 22.68
N ARG A 176 6.26 -4.62 23.78
CA ARG A 176 5.76 -4.31 25.14
C ARG A 176 5.37 -2.85 25.21
N MET A 177 4.22 -2.61 25.82
CA MET A 177 3.72 -1.26 26.02
C MET A 177 4.42 -0.61 27.21
N SER A 178 4.80 0.63 27.02
CA SER A 178 5.37 1.45 28.07
C SER A 178 4.27 1.96 29.03
N GLU A 179 4.66 2.39 30.22
CA GLU A 179 3.76 3.00 31.19
C GLU A 179 3.03 4.22 30.60
N ALA A 180 3.72 5.05 29.83
CA ALA A 180 3.13 6.22 29.17
C ALA A 180 2.04 5.84 28.13
N GLU A 181 2.20 4.72 27.45
CA GLU A 181 1.21 4.21 26.50
C GLU A 181 -0.02 3.60 27.19
N LEU A 182 0.13 3.12 28.42
CA LEU A 182 -0.93 2.53 29.21
C LEU A 182 -1.75 3.56 29.99
N VAL A 183 -1.07 4.46 30.71
CA VAL A 183 -1.66 5.43 31.63
C VAL A 183 -1.83 6.81 31.03
N GLY A 184 -1.00 7.15 30.01
CA GLY A 184 -1.07 8.43 29.31
C GLY A 184 -0.36 9.58 30.04
N SER A 185 -0.52 10.74 29.44
CA SER A 185 -0.03 12.01 29.97
C SER A 185 -1.11 13.09 29.78
N ARG A 186 -0.86 14.27 30.33
CA ARG A 186 -1.80 15.42 30.13
C ARG A 186 -1.94 15.84 28.66
N GLU A 187 -0.99 15.46 27.83
CA GLU A 187 -0.94 15.85 26.41
C GLU A 187 -1.39 14.73 25.45
N GLN A 188 -1.42 13.48 25.94
CA GLN A 188 -1.76 12.33 25.11
C GLN A 188 -2.58 11.31 25.91
N ALA A 189 -3.80 11.01 25.42
CA ALA A 189 -4.64 9.95 25.95
C ALA A 189 -3.97 8.57 25.75
N ALA A 190 -3.96 7.76 26.80
CA ALA A 190 -3.47 6.40 26.76
C ALA A 190 -4.57 5.38 26.51
N LEU A 191 -4.18 4.10 26.48
CA LEU A 191 -5.08 3.00 26.22
C LEU A 191 -6.26 2.95 27.24
N LEU A 192 -5.99 3.15 28.52
CA LEU A 192 -7.03 3.15 29.55
C LEU A 192 -7.99 4.33 29.39
N ASP A 193 -7.46 5.54 29.11
CA ASP A 193 -8.32 6.71 28.87
C ASP A 193 -9.24 6.50 27.66
N ARG A 194 -8.69 5.93 26.58
CA ARG A 194 -9.43 5.61 25.37
C ARG A 194 -10.52 4.56 25.61
N TYR A 195 -10.29 3.57 26.46
CA TYR A 195 -11.29 2.56 26.80
C TYR A 195 -12.48 3.15 27.53
N PHE A 196 -12.24 4.15 28.38
CA PHE A 196 -13.30 4.82 29.15
C PHE A 196 -13.96 5.99 28.41
N SER A 197 -13.42 6.44 27.29
CA SER A 197 -14.03 7.48 26.46
C SER A 197 -14.67 6.91 25.18
N LEU A 198 -14.23 5.75 24.71
CA LEU A 198 -14.60 5.13 23.43
C LEU A 198 -14.54 6.10 22.25
N SER A 199 -13.60 7.03 22.32
CA SER A 199 -13.41 8.10 21.34
C SER A 199 -11.97 8.13 20.83
N ASP A 200 -11.79 8.74 19.64
CA ASP A 200 -10.49 9.05 19.07
C ASP A 200 -9.83 10.29 19.70
N SER A 201 -10.49 10.95 20.64
CA SER A 201 -10.01 12.23 21.18
C SER A 201 -8.62 12.07 21.80
N ARG A 202 -7.65 12.82 21.29
CA ARG A 202 -6.28 12.86 21.79
C ARG A 202 -6.17 13.41 23.22
N HIS A 203 -7.23 14.04 23.68
CA HIS A 203 -7.36 14.57 25.03
C HIS A 203 -8.52 13.81 25.70
N GLY A 204 -8.21 12.65 26.31
CA GLY A 204 -9.19 11.83 27.00
C GLY A 204 -9.76 12.55 28.22
N THR A 205 -10.94 13.10 28.07
CA THR A 205 -11.81 13.37 29.23
C THR A 205 -12.53 12.06 29.53
N LEU A 206 -12.43 11.60 30.78
CA LEU A 206 -13.19 10.44 31.23
C LEU A 206 -14.68 10.80 31.20
N GLU A 207 -15.46 9.98 30.54
CA GLU A 207 -16.90 10.19 30.39
C GLU A 207 -17.69 9.47 31.51
N ASP A 208 -18.90 9.92 31.75
CA ASP A 208 -19.83 9.24 32.69
C ASP A 208 -20.26 7.88 32.15
N ILE A 209 -20.07 6.81 32.94
CA ILE A 209 -20.49 5.46 32.57
C ILE A 209 -21.84 5.16 33.24
N ARG A 210 -22.84 4.82 32.43
CA ARG A 210 -24.17 4.44 32.87
C ARG A 210 -24.39 2.96 32.59
N LEU A 211 -24.37 2.18 33.66
CA LEU A 211 -24.55 0.73 33.62
C LEU A 211 -26.05 0.41 33.84
N GLY A 212 -26.81 0.31 32.78
CA GLY A 212 -28.22 -0.10 32.81
C GLY A 212 -28.38 -1.59 32.50
N ALA A 213 -29.53 -2.17 32.89
CA ALA A 213 -29.84 -3.55 32.54
C ALA A 213 -30.11 -3.75 31.04
N ASP A 214 -30.66 -2.74 30.38
CA ASP A 214 -31.04 -2.81 28.98
C ASP A 214 -29.98 -2.19 28.05
N LEU A 215 -29.20 -1.25 28.57
CA LEU A 215 -28.24 -0.49 27.78
C LEU A 215 -27.11 0.03 28.67
N VAL A 216 -25.88 -0.17 28.21
CA VAL A 216 -24.68 0.48 28.77
C VAL A 216 -24.36 1.71 27.91
N ARG A 217 -24.01 2.83 28.55
CA ARG A 217 -23.58 4.08 27.90
C ARG A 217 -22.28 4.56 28.50
N VAL A 218 -21.41 5.03 27.62
CA VAL A 218 -20.12 5.69 27.95
C VAL A 218 -20.15 7.07 27.30
N GLY A 219 -20.37 8.11 28.09
CA GLY A 219 -20.72 9.43 27.58
C GLY A 219 -21.98 9.39 26.73
N ASP A 220 -21.89 9.86 25.50
CA ASP A 220 -22.96 9.81 24.51
C ASP A 220 -23.04 8.47 23.76
N ASN A 221 -21.98 7.66 23.80
CA ASN A 221 -21.91 6.37 23.11
C ASN A 221 -22.82 5.31 23.78
N MET A 222 -23.67 4.72 22.99
CA MET A 222 -24.53 3.59 23.37
C MET A 222 -23.92 2.28 22.92
N LEU A 223 -23.71 1.34 23.84
CA LEU A 223 -23.01 0.09 23.57
C LEU A 223 -24.01 -1.04 23.25
N CYS A 224 -23.60 -1.90 22.31
CA CYS A 224 -24.24 -3.20 22.13
C CYS A 224 -23.16 -4.30 22.15
N LEU A 225 -23.55 -5.47 22.66
CA LEU A 225 -22.65 -6.60 22.84
C LEU A 225 -23.24 -7.85 22.19
N HIS A 226 -22.44 -8.49 21.35
CA HIS A 226 -22.72 -9.82 20.81
C HIS A 226 -21.67 -10.79 21.32
N THR A 227 -22.12 -11.92 21.88
CA THR A 227 -21.25 -12.91 22.52
C THR A 227 -21.33 -14.27 21.87
N LEU A 228 -20.21 -14.99 21.89
CA LEU A 228 -20.08 -16.42 21.67
C LEU A 228 -19.61 -17.01 22.99
N SER A 229 -20.55 -17.46 23.80
CA SER A 229 -20.35 -17.89 25.18
C SER A 229 -20.58 -19.40 25.39
N ASP A 230 -21.14 -20.06 24.37
CA ASP A 230 -21.49 -21.47 24.41
C ASP A 230 -21.04 -22.18 23.13
N THR A 231 -20.83 -23.49 23.21
CA THR A 231 -20.52 -24.32 22.04
C THR A 231 -21.62 -24.30 20.99
N ASP A 232 -22.87 -24.12 21.37
CA ASP A 232 -24.03 -24.00 20.46
C ASP A 232 -24.00 -22.71 19.61
N ASP A 233 -23.21 -21.72 20.02
CA ASP A 233 -23.04 -20.46 19.33
C ASP A 233 -22.01 -20.55 18.18
N LEU A 234 -21.21 -21.64 18.17
CA LEU A 234 -20.06 -21.82 17.29
C LEU A 234 -20.41 -22.59 16.01
N PRO A 235 -19.62 -22.43 14.93
CA PRO A 235 -19.75 -23.22 13.72
C PRO A 235 -19.27 -24.65 13.95
N THR A 236 -19.69 -25.55 13.07
CA THR A 236 -19.28 -26.97 13.13
C THR A 236 -17.83 -27.19 12.72
N THR A 237 -17.27 -26.32 11.90
CA THR A 237 -15.89 -26.37 11.42
C THR A 237 -15.30 -24.96 11.42
N VAL A 238 -13.99 -24.89 11.68
CA VAL A 238 -13.21 -23.67 11.63
C VAL A 238 -11.97 -23.89 10.76
N SER A 239 -11.46 -22.83 10.16
CA SER A 239 -10.24 -22.84 9.37
C SER A 239 -9.36 -21.63 9.70
N THR A 240 -8.11 -21.67 9.32
CA THR A 240 -7.19 -20.54 9.52
C THR A 240 -7.50 -19.38 8.60
N ASP A 241 -7.99 -19.69 7.40
CA ASP A 241 -8.34 -18.72 6.36
C ASP A 241 -9.57 -19.20 5.56
N GLY A 242 -10.19 -18.27 4.86
CA GLY A 242 -11.32 -18.49 3.97
C GLY A 242 -11.22 -17.71 2.67
N ARG A 243 -11.90 -18.19 1.64
CA ARG A 243 -12.01 -17.49 0.37
C ARG A 243 -12.93 -16.28 0.53
N TYR A 244 -12.47 -15.11 0.10
CA TYR A 244 -13.28 -13.89 0.10
C TYR A 244 -13.93 -13.70 -1.28
N GLU A 245 -15.19 -14.03 -1.39
CA GLU A 245 -15.92 -14.10 -2.68
C GLU A 245 -15.98 -12.78 -3.44
N ARG A 246 -16.07 -11.63 -2.74
CA ARG A 246 -16.20 -10.31 -3.37
C ARG A 246 -14.99 -9.89 -4.20
N LEU A 247 -13.81 -10.45 -3.91
CA LEU A 247 -12.56 -10.14 -4.61
C LEU A 247 -11.96 -11.36 -5.32
N SER A 248 -12.53 -12.54 -5.13
CA SER A 248 -12.12 -13.76 -5.82
C SER A 248 -12.77 -13.88 -7.20
N THR A 249 -12.09 -14.57 -8.10
CA THR A 249 -12.56 -14.86 -9.45
C THR A 249 -12.50 -16.37 -9.71
N ASP A 250 -13.00 -16.86 -10.85
CA ASP A 250 -12.89 -18.26 -11.26
C ASP A 250 -11.43 -18.72 -11.42
N ARG A 251 -10.47 -17.80 -11.44
CA ARG A 251 -9.05 -18.06 -11.68
C ARG A 251 -8.13 -17.61 -10.57
N SER A 252 -8.68 -17.06 -9.51
CA SER A 252 -7.89 -16.51 -8.39
C SER A 252 -8.69 -16.51 -7.10
N ASP A 253 -8.02 -16.87 -6.00
CA ASP A 253 -8.57 -16.88 -4.66
C ASP A 253 -7.95 -15.76 -3.83
N CYS A 254 -8.72 -14.73 -3.52
CA CYS A 254 -8.37 -13.79 -2.46
C CYS A 254 -8.77 -14.40 -1.13
N ARG A 255 -7.83 -14.48 -0.20
CA ARG A 255 -8.06 -15.12 1.10
C ARG A 255 -7.96 -14.14 2.23
N LEU A 256 -8.73 -14.41 3.29
CA LEU A 256 -8.77 -13.67 4.54
C LEU A 256 -8.83 -14.64 5.71
N SER A 257 -8.41 -14.22 6.90
CA SER A 257 -8.57 -15.00 8.11
C SER A 257 -10.05 -15.28 8.41
N PHE A 258 -10.30 -16.38 9.11
CA PHE A 258 -11.67 -16.80 9.48
C PHE A 258 -12.44 -15.70 10.22
N ALA A 259 -11.77 -14.96 11.11
CA ALA A 259 -12.37 -13.88 11.90
C ALA A 259 -12.50 -12.53 11.15
N SER A 260 -12.09 -12.43 9.90
CA SER A 260 -12.12 -11.17 9.13
C SER A 260 -13.50 -10.50 9.03
N PRO A 261 -14.65 -11.22 9.00
CA PRO A 261 -15.97 -10.58 8.99
C PRO A 261 -16.25 -9.68 10.21
N VAL A 262 -15.73 -10.02 11.39
CA VAL A 262 -15.81 -9.19 12.61
C VAL A 262 -14.61 -8.29 12.79
N GLY A 263 -13.71 -8.22 11.80
CA GLY A 263 -12.57 -7.33 11.74
C GLY A 263 -12.82 -6.12 10.85
N LEU A 264 -11.89 -5.84 9.95
CA LEU A 264 -11.93 -4.70 9.02
C LEU A 264 -13.14 -4.69 8.07
N MET A 265 -13.83 -5.83 7.89
CA MET A 265 -15.03 -5.92 7.06
C MET A 265 -16.28 -5.34 7.74
N LEU A 266 -16.25 -5.12 9.06
CA LEU A 266 -17.36 -4.57 9.83
C LEU A 266 -17.23 -3.03 9.90
N PRO A 267 -18.12 -2.24 9.29
CA PRO A 267 -17.92 -0.81 9.03
C PRO A 267 -18.32 0.11 10.19
N CYS A 268 -18.22 -0.34 11.42
CA CYS A 268 -18.62 0.42 12.61
C CYS A 268 -17.50 0.50 13.65
N ASN A 269 -17.66 1.40 14.63
CA ASN A 269 -16.80 1.43 15.82
C ASN A 269 -17.05 0.19 16.66
N HIS A 270 -16.01 -0.61 16.91
CA HIS A 270 -16.12 -1.79 17.76
C HIS A 270 -14.79 -2.25 18.33
N ILE A 271 -14.87 -3.02 19.41
CA ILE A 271 -13.76 -3.80 19.97
C ILE A 271 -14.15 -5.28 19.85
N TYR A 272 -13.31 -6.04 19.16
CA TYR A 272 -13.43 -7.49 19.14
C TYR A 272 -12.52 -8.08 20.21
N ASN A 273 -13.12 -8.69 21.24
CA ASN A 273 -12.41 -9.30 22.37
C ASN A 273 -12.30 -10.81 22.16
N GLN A 274 -11.11 -11.34 22.37
CA GLN A 274 -10.81 -12.76 22.28
C GLN A 274 -10.10 -13.19 23.56
N TYR A 275 -10.75 -14.07 24.33
CA TYR A 275 -10.23 -14.58 25.60
C TYR A 275 -9.91 -16.06 25.49
N LEU A 276 -8.69 -16.45 25.93
CA LEU A 276 -8.29 -17.83 26.13
C LEU A 276 -7.85 -17.99 27.58
N PHE A 277 -8.50 -18.89 28.29
CA PHE A 277 -8.23 -19.21 29.70
C PHE A 277 -7.45 -20.51 29.78
N ILE A 278 -6.15 -20.42 30.05
CA ILE A 278 -5.26 -21.57 30.15
C ILE A 278 -5.43 -22.16 31.56
N GLU A 279 -6.12 -23.28 31.64
CA GLU A 279 -6.39 -24.01 32.88
C GLU A 279 -5.51 -25.26 32.96
N ASP A 280 -5.65 -26.02 34.08
CA ASP A 280 -5.10 -27.36 34.19
C ASP A 280 -5.88 -28.32 33.28
N SER A 281 -5.34 -28.60 32.10
CA SER A 281 -5.97 -29.44 31.09
C SER A 281 -6.23 -30.84 31.58
N GLU A 282 -5.31 -31.45 32.36
CA GLU A 282 -5.50 -32.79 32.92
C GLU A 282 -6.66 -32.81 33.92
N ALA A 283 -6.74 -31.83 34.80
CA ALA A 283 -7.83 -31.71 35.74
C ALA A 283 -9.19 -31.52 35.04
N ASN A 284 -9.23 -30.78 33.94
CA ASN A 284 -10.42 -30.60 33.10
C ASN A 284 -10.84 -31.91 32.45
N LEU A 285 -9.94 -32.66 31.84
CA LEU A 285 -10.24 -33.92 31.19
C LEU A 285 -10.73 -34.94 32.22
N GLN A 286 -10.12 -35.03 33.41
CA GLN A 286 -10.58 -35.90 34.50
C GLN A 286 -12.01 -35.53 34.96
N ARG A 287 -12.32 -34.26 34.99
CA ARG A 287 -13.69 -33.78 35.29
C ARG A 287 -14.69 -34.24 34.23
N PHE A 288 -14.34 -34.10 32.98
CA PHE A 288 -15.17 -34.59 31.86
C PHE A 288 -15.32 -36.09 31.84
N GLU A 289 -14.29 -36.87 32.14
CA GLU A 289 -14.42 -38.33 32.34
C GLU A 289 -15.42 -38.67 33.44
N LYS A 290 -15.38 -37.95 34.56
CA LYS A 290 -16.35 -38.14 35.64
C LYS A 290 -17.76 -37.75 35.20
N GLN A 291 -17.89 -36.67 34.43
CA GLN A 291 -19.17 -36.23 33.89
C GLN A 291 -19.76 -37.23 32.89
N ALA A 292 -18.93 -37.78 31.99
CA ALA A 292 -19.31 -38.82 31.05
C ALA A 292 -19.84 -40.06 31.77
N ARG A 293 -19.14 -40.53 32.83
CA ARG A 293 -19.62 -41.65 33.67
C ARG A 293 -20.98 -41.36 34.33
N ASN A 294 -21.20 -40.13 34.82
CA ASN A 294 -22.49 -39.73 35.39
C ASN A 294 -23.58 -39.71 34.31
N MET A 295 -23.33 -39.12 33.12
CA MET A 295 -24.28 -39.07 32.02
C MET A 295 -24.61 -40.46 31.50
N HIS A 296 -23.65 -41.37 31.45
CA HIS A 296 -23.84 -42.77 31.07
C HIS A 296 -24.86 -43.43 31.99
N SER A 297 -24.77 -43.24 33.29
CA SER A 297 -25.72 -43.75 34.25
C SER A 297 -27.14 -43.19 34.10
N LEU A 298 -27.25 -41.95 33.61
CA LEU A 298 -28.49 -41.22 33.39
C LEU A 298 -29.03 -41.35 31.95
N ALA A 299 -28.27 -41.90 31.03
CA ALA A 299 -28.63 -42.03 29.61
C ALA A 299 -29.91 -42.80 29.35
N ARG A 300 -30.23 -43.78 30.26
CA ARG A 300 -31.46 -44.58 30.18
C ARG A 300 -32.70 -43.79 30.43
N TYR A 301 -32.61 -42.62 31.09
CA TYR A 301 -33.76 -41.79 31.50
C TYR A 301 -34.03 -40.62 30.53
N SER A 302 -33.06 -40.23 29.74
CA SER A 302 -33.19 -39.06 28.82
C SER A 302 -32.30 -39.21 27.63
N ARG A 303 -32.84 -38.98 26.42
CA ARG A 303 -32.07 -38.94 25.17
C ARG A 303 -31.04 -37.77 25.17
N SER A 304 -31.37 -36.68 25.85
CA SER A 304 -30.43 -35.55 26.03
C SER A 304 -29.16 -35.98 26.78
N ASN A 305 -29.33 -36.80 27.86
CA ASN A 305 -28.17 -37.31 28.59
C ASN A 305 -27.30 -38.25 27.72
N GLN A 306 -27.93 -39.05 26.87
CA GLN A 306 -27.22 -39.92 25.93
C GLN A 306 -26.42 -39.07 24.93
N ILE A 307 -27.01 -38.04 24.31
CA ILE A 307 -26.33 -37.13 23.38
C ILE A 307 -25.15 -36.41 24.06
N ASN A 308 -25.39 -35.92 25.27
CA ASN A 308 -24.34 -35.23 26.05
C ASN A 308 -23.18 -36.18 26.38
N GLU A 309 -23.46 -37.44 26.68
CA GLU A 309 -22.43 -38.45 26.90
C GLU A 309 -21.61 -38.68 25.61
N GLU A 310 -22.27 -38.84 24.46
CA GLU A 310 -21.64 -39.05 23.18
C GLU A 310 -20.69 -37.85 22.84
N TRP A 311 -21.13 -36.63 23.02
CA TRP A 311 -20.30 -35.43 22.80
C TRP A 311 -19.11 -35.32 23.73
N ILE A 312 -19.32 -35.62 25.05
CA ILE A 312 -18.20 -35.62 26.02
C ILE A 312 -17.18 -36.71 25.66
N GLN A 313 -17.64 -37.91 25.26
CA GLN A 313 -16.75 -38.99 24.82
C GLN A 313 -15.96 -38.62 23.56
N GLU A 314 -16.60 -37.96 22.61
CA GLU A 314 -15.94 -37.48 21.40
C GLU A 314 -14.86 -36.42 21.74
N TYR A 315 -15.17 -35.47 22.63
CA TYR A 315 -14.21 -34.47 23.11
C TYR A 315 -13.01 -35.13 23.80
N LEU A 316 -13.22 -36.10 24.69
CA LEU A 316 -12.17 -36.84 25.37
C LEU A 316 -11.34 -37.67 24.39
N ASN A 317 -11.96 -38.37 23.47
CA ASN A 317 -11.29 -39.15 22.45
C ASN A 317 -10.39 -38.25 21.56
N THR A 318 -10.87 -37.10 21.16
CA THR A 318 -10.13 -36.13 20.37
C THR A 318 -8.95 -35.57 21.15
N ALA A 319 -9.18 -35.19 22.43
CA ALA A 319 -8.11 -34.69 23.30
C ALA A 319 -6.97 -35.70 23.47
N HIS A 320 -7.30 -36.97 23.75
CA HIS A 320 -6.30 -38.00 23.99
C HIS A 320 -5.62 -38.50 22.73
N SER A 321 -6.37 -38.67 21.62
CA SER A 321 -5.82 -39.21 20.38
C SER A 321 -4.87 -38.23 19.66
N GLN A 322 -5.15 -36.94 19.77
CA GLN A 322 -4.37 -35.88 19.12
C GLN A 322 -3.46 -35.09 20.07
N GLY A 323 -3.52 -35.38 21.38
CA GLY A 323 -2.73 -34.69 22.41
C GLY A 323 -3.07 -33.18 22.51
N LEU A 324 -4.34 -32.85 22.35
CA LEU A 324 -4.80 -31.45 22.38
C LEU A 324 -4.94 -30.93 23.80
N THR A 325 -4.66 -29.63 23.97
CA THR A 325 -4.77 -28.97 25.27
C THR A 325 -6.16 -28.36 25.44
N SER A 326 -6.89 -28.84 26.47
CA SER A 326 -8.20 -28.30 26.84
C SER A 326 -8.06 -26.94 27.50
N ILE A 327 -8.80 -25.96 27.02
CA ILE A 327 -8.88 -24.57 27.52
C ILE A 327 -10.33 -24.12 27.59
N ARG A 328 -10.59 -22.97 28.22
CA ARG A 328 -11.84 -22.24 28.00
C ARG A 328 -11.60 -21.04 27.10
N ALA A 329 -12.58 -20.68 26.31
CA ALA A 329 -12.54 -19.51 25.44
C ALA A 329 -13.84 -18.70 25.52
N HIS A 330 -13.75 -17.43 25.11
CA HIS A 330 -14.88 -16.54 24.89
C HIS A 330 -14.54 -15.52 23.84
N PHE A 331 -15.52 -15.20 22.98
CA PHE A 331 -15.36 -14.16 21.96
C PHE A 331 -16.56 -13.23 22.03
N ASN A 332 -16.31 -11.91 21.93
CA ASN A 332 -17.40 -10.95 21.87
C ASN A 332 -17.03 -9.72 21.02
N VAL A 333 -18.05 -9.13 20.42
CA VAL A 333 -17.97 -7.87 19.70
C VAL A 333 -18.72 -6.83 20.49
N LEU A 334 -17.98 -5.88 21.05
CA LEU A 334 -18.51 -4.69 21.72
C LEU A 334 -18.52 -3.55 20.70
N ALA A 335 -19.68 -3.16 20.20
CA ALA A 335 -19.84 -2.09 19.23
C ALA A 335 -20.65 -0.94 19.81
N TRP A 336 -20.50 0.27 19.25
CA TRP A 336 -21.20 1.45 19.76
C TRP A 336 -21.48 2.49 18.68
N SER A 337 -22.48 3.34 18.96
CA SER A 337 -22.77 4.57 18.23
C SER A 337 -23.36 5.61 19.20
N ASP A 338 -23.22 6.88 18.89
CA ASP A 338 -23.89 8.00 19.59
C ASP A 338 -25.30 8.27 19.05
N ASP A 339 -25.66 7.71 17.89
CA ASP A 339 -26.99 7.77 17.29
C ASP A 339 -27.76 6.47 17.48
N GLU A 340 -29.04 6.56 17.88
CA GLU A 340 -29.89 5.38 18.16
C GLU A 340 -30.29 4.63 16.87
N GLU A 341 -30.48 5.32 15.76
CA GLU A 341 -30.83 4.68 14.49
C GLU A 341 -29.58 3.97 13.91
N GLU A 342 -28.42 4.61 13.98
CA GLU A 342 -27.14 3.99 13.60
C GLU A 342 -26.86 2.77 14.49
N LEU A 343 -27.13 2.83 15.79
CA LEU A 343 -26.93 1.67 16.68
C LEU A 343 -27.78 0.46 16.28
N ARG A 344 -28.99 0.68 15.75
CA ARG A 344 -29.81 -0.44 15.22
C ARG A 344 -29.17 -1.08 14.00
N GLN A 345 -28.59 -0.25 13.11
CA GLN A 345 -27.86 -0.74 11.95
C GLN A 345 -26.60 -1.51 12.39
N VAL A 346 -25.82 -0.96 13.31
CA VAL A 346 -24.63 -1.60 13.91
C VAL A 346 -24.95 -2.97 14.48
N LYS A 347 -26.07 -3.12 15.22
CA LYS A 347 -26.51 -4.42 15.74
C LYS A 347 -26.74 -5.45 14.64
N ASN A 348 -27.38 -5.03 13.55
CA ASN A 348 -27.64 -5.90 12.40
C ASN A 348 -26.34 -6.27 11.67
N ASP A 349 -25.45 -5.31 11.53
CA ASP A 349 -24.16 -5.52 10.84
C ASP A 349 -23.27 -6.50 11.62
N VAL A 350 -23.17 -6.36 12.94
CA VAL A 350 -22.44 -7.30 13.80
C VAL A 350 -23.07 -8.70 13.76
N GLY A 351 -24.41 -8.78 13.86
CA GLY A 351 -25.12 -10.06 13.76
C GLY A 351 -24.88 -10.74 12.41
N SER A 352 -24.89 -9.97 11.32
CA SER A 352 -24.62 -10.46 9.96
C SER A 352 -23.17 -10.92 9.79
N ALA A 353 -22.22 -10.18 10.35
CA ALA A 353 -20.79 -10.52 10.29
C ALA A 353 -20.51 -11.85 11.01
N LEU A 354 -21.08 -12.06 12.19
CA LEU A 354 -20.98 -13.33 12.92
C LEU A 354 -21.71 -14.48 12.20
N ALA A 355 -22.84 -14.21 11.55
CA ALA A 355 -23.55 -15.20 10.75
C ALA A 355 -22.74 -15.63 9.50
N LEU A 356 -21.94 -14.74 8.90
CA LEU A 356 -21.00 -15.09 7.83
C LEU A 356 -19.90 -16.05 8.29
N MET A 357 -19.58 -16.08 9.58
CA MET A 357 -18.69 -17.06 10.22
C MET A 357 -19.44 -18.35 10.65
N GLU A 358 -20.70 -18.51 10.22
CA GLU A 358 -21.60 -19.60 10.65
C GLU A 358 -21.83 -19.64 12.17
N CYS A 359 -21.56 -18.55 12.88
CA CYS A 359 -21.84 -18.38 14.29
C CYS A 359 -23.30 -18.00 14.55
N ARG A 360 -23.81 -18.34 15.73
CA ARG A 360 -25.15 -17.95 16.23
C ARG A 360 -25.00 -17.02 17.44
N PRO A 361 -24.70 -15.73 17.20
CA PRO A 361 -24.37 -14.82 18.29
C PRO A 361 -25.58 -14.60 19.22
N ARG A 362 -25.27 -14.46 20.49
CA ARG A 362 -26.26 -13.98 21.49
C ARG A 362 -26.13 -12.46 21.62
N HIS A 363 -27.20 -11.74 21.39
CA HIS A 363 -27.29 -10.33 21.79
C HIS A 363 -27.43 -10.27 23.31
N ASN A 364 -26.31 -10.02 24.00
CA ASN A 364 -26.23 -10.00 25.43
C ASN A 364 -26.58 -8.61 25.96
N THR A 365 -27.61 -8.50 26.81
CA THR A 365 -27.99 -7.25 27.46
C THR A 365 -27.80 -7.31 28.96
N ILE A 366 -27.85 -8.50 29.56
CA ILE A 366 -27.80 -8.69 31.02
C ILE A 366 -26.37 -8.52 31.53
N ASP A 367 -25.44 -9.22 30.91
CA ASP A 367 -24.02 -9.26 31.32
C ASP A 367 -23.14 -8.24 30.58
N THR A 368 -23.74 -7.40 29.73
CA THR A 368 -22.99 -6.37 28.98
C THR A 368 -22.12 -5.50 29.91
N ALA A 369 -22.67 -5.07 31.04
CA ALA A 369 -21.94 -4.25 32.00
C ALA A 369 -20.74 -5.01 32.63
N THR A 370 -20.92 -6.30 32.94
CA THR A 370 -19.87 -7.15 33.54
C THR A 370 -18.80 -7.47 32.52
N LEU A 371 -19.17 -7.79 31.28
CA LEU A 371 -18.22 -8.09 30.18
C LEU A 371 -17.48 -6.84 29.73
N TYR A 372 -18.13 -5.68 29.66
CA TYR A 372 -17.47 -4.39 29.47
C TYR A 372 -16.40 -4.14 30.56
N TRP A 373 -16.75 -4.42 31.82
CA TRP A 373 -15.84 -4.23 32.96
C TRP A 373 -14.65 -5.20 32.91
N ALA A 374 -14.88 -6.46 32.56
CA ALA A 374 -13.82 -7.44 32.36
C ALA A 374 -12.92 -7.12 31.13
N GLY A 375 -13.46 -6.39 30.15
CA GLY A 375 -12.74 -5.92 28.96
C GLY A 375 -11.77 -4.77 29.22
N ILE A 376 -11.76 -4.15 30.40
CA ILE A 376 -10.77 -3.14 30.76
C ILE A 376 -9.37 -3.76 30.64
N PRO A 377 -8.43 -3.13 29.92
CA PRO A 377 -7.06 -3.61 29.81
C PRO A 377 -6.43 -3.90 31.18
N GLY A 378 -6.02 -5.16 31.40
CA GLY A 378 -5.50 -5.61 32.68
C GLY A 378 -6.54 -6.16 33.68
N ASN A 379 -7.83 -6.19 33.36
CA ASN A 379 -8.89 -6.69 34.23
C ASN A 379 -9.50 -8.02 33.78
N ALA A 380 -8.85 -8.76 32.90
CA ALA A 380 -9.36 -10.03 32.37
C ALA A 380 -9.56 -11.10 33.46
N GLY A 381 -8.89 -10.98 34.62
CA GLY A 381 -9.10 -11.85 35.79
C GLY A 381 -10.51 -11.74 36.41
N ASP A 382 -11.27 -10.68 36.12
CA ASP A 382 -12.63 -10.44 36.58
C ASP A 382 -13.71 -11.04 35.65
N PHE A 383 -13.29 -11.78 34.64
CA PHE A 383 -14.19 -12.36 33.63
C PHE A 383 -15.08 -13.46 34.22
N PRO A 384 -16.40 -13.43 33.99
CA PRO A 384 -17.34 -14.42 34.55
C PRO A 384 -17.17 -15.78 33.87
N ALA A 385 -16.93 -16.82 34.68
CA ALA A 385 -16.60 -18.16 34.19
C ALA A 385 -17.75 -18.81 33.36
N GLU A 386 -18.99 -18.52 33.67
CA GLU A 386 -20.17 -19.04 32.97
C GLU A 386 -20.36 -18.48 31.55
N GLU A 387 -19.74 -17.35 31.24
CA GLU A 387 -19.73 -16.76 29.89
C GLU A 387 -18.64 -17.34 28.96
N SER A 388 -18.03 -18.46 29.35
CA SER A 388 -16.97 -19.13 28.60
C SER A 388 -17.29 -20.61 28.35
N PHE A 389 -16.80 -21.13 27.22
CA PHE A 389 -17.01 -22.52 26.80
C PHE A 389 -15.67 -23.28 26.74
N TYR A 390 -15.75 -24.60 26.85
CA TYR A 390 -14.58 -25.48 26.72
C TYR A 390 -14.30 -25.82 25.27
N THR A 391 -13.02 -25.74 24.91
CA THR A 391 -12.49 -26.02 23.56
C THR A 391 -11.02 -26.39 23.65
N PHE A 392 -10.35 -26.51 22.46
CA PHE A 392 -8.91 -26.67 22.35
C PHE A 392 -8.24 -25.38 21.87
N ILE A 393 -6.93 -25.27 22.06
CA ILE A 393 -6.17 -24.08 21.62
C ILE A 393 -6.31 -23.88 20.10
N GLU A 394 -6.17 -24.94 19.33
CA GLU A 394 -6.13 -24.88 17.85
C GLU A 394 -7.41 -24.27 17.24
N PRO A 395 -8.63 -24.79 17.50
CA PRO A 395 -9.84 -24.18 16.96
C PRO A 395 -10.12 -22.80 17.53
N ALA A 396 -9.74 -22.52 18.79
CA ALA A 396 -9.93 -21.20 19.39
C ALA A 396 -9.08 -20.12 18.69
N LEU A 397 -7.89 -20.47 18.24
CA LEU A 397 -7.00 -19.56 17.53
C LEU A 397 -7.49 -19.16 16.12
N CYS A 398 -8.39 -19.92 15.52
CA CYS A 398 -9.02 -19.54 14.25
C CYS A 398 -9.89 -18.27 14.40
N PHE A 399 -10.34 -17.96 15.63
CA PHE A 399 -11.08 -16.74 15.93
C PHE A 399 -10.18 -15.51 16.16
N PHE A 400 -8.85 -15.64 16.10
CA PHE A 400 -7.97 -14.47 16.13
C PHE A 400 -7.97 -13.79 14.76
N THR A 401 -8.10 -12.47 14.77
CA THR A 401 -7.85 -11.69 13.55
C THR A 401 -6.36 -11.79 13.20
N ALA A 402 -6.05 -11.92 11.93
CA ALA A 402 -4.68 -12.13 11.47
C ALA A 402 -4.15 -11.02 10.55
N GLU A 403 -4.99 -10.01 10.23
CA GLU A 403 -4.63 -8.91 9.32
C GLU A 403 -4.96 -7.55 9.91
N THR A 404 -4.31 -6.52 9.36
CA THR A 404 -4.56 -5.11 9.70
C THR A 404 -4.64 -4.22 8.46
N ASN A 405 -4.94 -2.92 8.65
CA ASN A 405 -4.87 -1.91 7.59
C ASN A 405 -3.46 -1.82 6.99
N TYR A 406 -3.38 -1.28 5.78
CA TYR A 406 -2.10 -0.92 5.18
C TYR A 406 -1.36 0.12 6.02
N LYS A 407 -0.03 -0.02 6.03
CA LYS A 407 0.89 0.80 6.82
C LYS A 407 1.56 1.86 5.95
N ASP A 408 1.88 3.00 6.56
CA ASP A 408 2.66 4.04 5.93
C ASP A 408 4.12 3.64 5.76
N SER A 409 4.72 3.99 4.62
CA SER A 409 6.17 3.94 4.45
C SER A 409 6.82 5.03 5.30
N LEU A 410 7.71 4.64 6.20
CA LEU A 410 8.49 5.57 7.03
C LEU A 410 9.61 6.22 6.21
N SER A 411 9.25 7.06 5.28
CA SER A 411 10.13 7.73 4.32
C SER A 411 9.67 9.16 4.06
N PRO A 412 10.59 10.11 3.87
CA PRO A 412 10.23 11.48 3.49
C PRO A 412 9.81 11.60 2.02
N PHE A 413 10.05 10.58 1.20
CA PHE A 413 9.69 10.54 -0.21
C PHE A 413 8.66 9.45 -0.46
N GLY A 414 7.64 9.74 -1.24
CA GLY A 414 6.60 8.79 -1.61
C GLY A 414 5.37 9.47 -2.21
N ILE A 415 4.34 8.71 -2.43
CA ILE A 415 3.05 9.20 -2.93
C ILE A 415 1.93 8.86 -1.95
N LYS A 416 0.93 9.72 -1.88
CA LYS A 416 -0.27 9.48 -1.10
C LYS A 416 -1.21 8.60 -1.94
N MET A 417 -1.53 7.46 -1.39
CA MET A 417 -2.51 6.51 -1.90
C MET A 417 -3.60 6.31 -0.83
N ALA A 418 -4.52 5.41 -1.05
CA ALA A 418 -5.47 4.99 -0.02
C ALA A 418 -5.54 3.46 0.09
N ASP A 419 -5.84 2.99 1.29
CA ASP A 419 -6.23 1.61 1.52
C ASP A 419 -7.50 1.31 0.73
N ARG A 420 -7.52 0.19 0.01
CA ARG A 420 -8.60 -0.17 -0.91
C ARG A 420 -9.95 -0.39 -0.20
N LEU A 421 -9.90 -0.87 1.03
CA LEU A 421 -11.10 -1.21 1.80
C LEU A 421 -11.54 -0.06 2.70
N SER A 422 -10.69 0.34 3.65
CA SER A 422 -11.02 1.36 4.64
C SER A 422 -10.95 2.78 4.10
N GLY A 423 -10.23 3.00 3.00
CA GLY A 423 -9.95 4.34 2.47
C GLY A 423 -8.96 5.13 3.32
N LYS A 424 -8.27 4.49 4.27
CA LYS A 424 -7.19 5.11 5.03
C LYS A 424 -6.15 5.69 4.07
N PRO A 425 -5.79 6.98 4.17
CA PRO A 425 -4.69 7.52 3.37
C PRO A 425 -3.38 6.89 3.79
N ILE A 426 -2.59 6.49 2.79
CA ILE A 426 -1.33 5.77 2.95
C ILE A 426 -0.22 6.54 2.25
N HIS A 427 0.87 6.79 2.94
CA HIS A 427 2.12 7.25 2.32
C HIS A 427 2.92 6.07 1.80
N LEU A 428 3.06 5.94 0.48
CA LEU A 428 3.71 4.83 -0.20
C LEU A 428 5.02 5.27 -0.86
N ASP A 429 6.14 4.75 -0.39
CA ASP A 429 7.44 4.89 -1.05
C ASP A 429 7.76 3.64 -1.90
N MET A 430 7.80 3.83 -3.21
CA MET A 430 8.13 2.79 -4.18
C MET A 430 9.60 2.85 -4.64
N SER A 431 10.43 3.68 -4.04
CA SER A 431 11.75 4.03 -4.57
C SER A 431 12.88 3.96 -3.54
N ASP A 432 12.82 4.76 -2.47
CA ASP A 432 13.97 4.96 -1.58
C ASP A 432 13.99 3.99 -0.40
N LEU A 433 12.87 3.86 0.32
CA LEU A 433 12.79 2.97 1.46
C LEU A 433 12.97 1.50 1.05
N PRO A 434 12.29 0.98 0.02
CA PRO A 434 12.51 -0.39 -0.43
C PRO A 434 13.95 -0.64 -0.89
N MET A 435 14.62 0.37 -1.48
CA MET A 435 16.02 0.27 -1.87
C MET A 435 16.95 0.22 -0.66
N LYS A 436 16.68 1.02 0.40
CA LYS A 436 17.44 0.97 1.66
C LYS A 436 17.27 -0.36 2.38
N GLN A 437 16.10 -0.95 2.30
CA GLN A 437 15.78 -2.25 2.90
C GLN A 437 16.28 -3.44 2.07
N GLY A 438 16.84 -3.21 0.88
CA GLY A 438 17.32 -4.27 -0.01
C GLY A 438 16.21 -5.04 -0.75
N ILE A 439 14.97 -4.55 -0.71
CA ILE A 439 13.82 -5.15 -1.41
C ILE A 439 13.94 -4.93 -2.91
N ILE A 440 14.40 -3.75 -3.33
CA ILE A 440 14.68 -3.40 -4.71
C ILE A 440 16.14 -2.99 -4.89
N THR A 441 16.68 -3.18 -6.08
CA THR A 441 18.06 -2.81 -6.45
C THR A 441 18.15 -1.56 -7.32
N ASN A 442 17.03 -1.15 -7.89
CA ASN A 442 16.87 0.05 -8.71
C ASN A 442 15.48 0.68 -8.49
N ARG A 443 15.34 1.94 -8.93
CA ARG A 443 14.08 2.71 -8.80
C ARG A 443 13.21 2.67 -10.06
N ASN A 444 13.63 1.95 -11.08
CA ASN A 444 12.89 1.89 -12.33
C ASN A 444 11.54 1.20 -12.15
N LYS A 445 10.56 1.66 -12.92
CA LYS A 445 9.19 1.16 -12.85
C LYS A 445 8.68 0.71 -14.22
N PHE A 446 7.92 -0.35 -14.20
CA PHE A 446 7.18 -0.85 -15.34
C PHE A 446 5.69 -0.80 -15.04
N ILE A 447 4.92 -0.09 -15.87
CA ILE A 447 3.47 0.10 -15.67
C ILE A 447 2.73 -0.55 -16.83
N LEU A 448 1.82 -1.49 -16.51
CA LEU A 448 1.00 -2.20 -17.46
C LEU A 448 -0.49 -1.95 -17.19
N GLY A 449 -1.20 -1.49 -18.18
CA GLY A 449 -2.64 -1.35 -18.07
C GLY A 449 -3.33 -1.12 -19.40
N PRO A 450 -4.39 -1.87 -19.71
CA PRO A 450 -5.16 -1.70 -20.94
C PRO A 450 -5.78 -0.30 -21.04
N SER A 451 -6.23 0.06 -22.24
CA SER A 451 -6.97 1.32 -22.44
C SER A 451 -8.21 1.37 -21.55
N GLY A 452 -8.43 2.49 -20.87
CA GLY A 452 -9.53 2.70 -19.93
C GLY A 452 -9.29 2.15 -18.50
N SER A 453 -8.12 1.54 -18.20
CA SER A 453 -7.79 1.03 -16.88
C SER A 453 -7.43 2.11 -15.86
N GLY A 454 -7.26 3.37 -16.26
CA GLY A 454 -6.87 4.48 -15.39
C GLY A 454 -5.38 4.80 -15.37
N LYS A 455 -4.60 4.33 -16.36
CA LYS A 455 -3.15 4.59 -16.45
C LYS A 455 -2.79 6.06 -16.31
N SER A 456 -3.30 6.89 -17.23
CA SER A 456 -2.98 8.32 -17.25
C SER A 456 -3.40 9.04 -15.98
N PHE A 457 -4.44 8.55 -15.32
CA PHE A 457 -4.90 9.06 -14.03
C PHE A 457 -3.88 8.75 -12.91
N PHE A 458 -3.47 7.49 -12.79
CA PHE A 458 -2.46 7.08 -11.82
C PHE A 458 -1.11 7.76 -12.08
N THR A 459 -0.66 7.82 -13.34
CA THR A 459 0.62 8.45 -13.69
C THR A 459 0.62 9.95 -13.40
N ASN A 460 -0.46 10.68 -13.71
CA ASN A 460 -0.62 12.09 -13.31
C ASN A 460 -0.52 12.26 -11.79
N HIS A 461 -1.21 11.41 -11.02
CA HIS A 461 -1.16 11.44 -9.56
C HIS A 461 0.26 11.22 -9.02
N MET A 462 0.99 10.28 -9.58
CA MET A 462 2.38 10.00 -9.22
C MET A 462 3.33 11.14 -9.60
N VAL A 463 3.31 11.59 -10.86
CA VAL A 463 4.27 12.59 -11.35
C VAL A 463 4.06 13.95 -10.71
N ARG A 464 2.81 14.33 -10.39
CA ARG A 464 2.51 15.56 -9.65
C ARG A 464 3.19 15.54 -8.29
N GLN A 465 3.02 14.46 -7.52
CA GLN A 465 3.60 14.36 -6.18
C GLN A 465 5.14 14.31 -6.23
N TYR A 466 5.72 13.66 -7.23
CA TYR A 466 7.17 13.66 -7.43
C TYR A 466 7.69 15.08 -7.72
N TYR A 467 7.01 15.82 -8.60
CA TYR A 467 7.35 17.22 -8.91
C TYR A 467 7.28 18.11 -7.65
N GLU A 468 6.23 17.99 -6.86
CA GLU A 468 6.04 18.77 -5.62
C GLU A 468 7.14 18.48 -4.60
N GLN A 469 7.65 17.24 -4.54
CA GLN A 469 8.77 16.84 -3.69
C GLN A 469 10.15 17.22 -4.25
N GLY A 470 10.20 17.97 -5.33
CA GLY A 470 11.43 18.53 -5.89
C GLY A 470 12.08 17.71 -6.99
N ALA A 471 11.43 16.65 -7.48
CA ALA A 471 11.94 15.90 -8.63
C ALA A 471 11.85 16.71 -9.94
N HIS A 472 12.82 16.48 -10.83
CA HIS A 472 12.73 16.89 -12.22
C HIS A 472 12.02 15.81 -13.02
N VAL A 473 10.91 16.15 -13.65
CA VAL A 473 10.00 15.24 -14.35
C VAL A 473 10.06 15.53 -15.84
N LEU A 474 10.36 14.50 -16.62
CA LEU A 474 10.30 14.53 -18.08
C LEU A 474 9.32 13.45 -18.55
N LEU A 475 8.32 13.84 -19.30
CA LEU A 475 7.24 12.97 -19.78
C LEU A 475 7.27 12.92 -21.30
N VAL A 476 7.17 11.73 -21.85
CA VAL A 476 6.92 11.46 -23.27
C VAL A 476 5.51 10.93 -23.39
N ASP A 477 4.62 11.75 -23.91
CA ASP A 477 3.16 11.54 -23.95
C ASP A 477 2.70 11.22 -25.37
N THR A 478 1.65 10.41 -25.47
CA THR A 478 1.01 10.04 -26.74
C THR A 478 -0.52 10.12 -26.62
N GLY A 479 -1.08 11.26 -26.33
CA GLY A 479 -2.51 11.39 -26.20
C GLY A 479 -2.98 12.54 -25.32
N ASN A 480 -2.16 13.55 -25.15
CA ASN A 480 -2.44 14.75 -24.36
C ASN A 480 -2.86 14.45 -22.91
N SER A 481 -2.31 13.37 -22.32
CA SER A 481 -2.71 12.90 -20.99
C SER A 481 -2.26 13.84 -19.87
N TYR A 482 -1.14 14.56 -20.03
CA TYR A 482 -0.55 15.43 -19.01
C TYR A 482 -0.80 16.92 -19.26
N GLN A 483 -1.58 17.29 -20.25
CA GLN A 483 -1.80 18.68 -20.66
C GLN A 483 -2.40 19.52 -19.51
N GLY A 484 -3.43 19.02 -18.80
CA GLY A 484 -4.09 19.75 -17.72
C GLY A 484 -3.14 20.06 -16.56
N LEU A 485 -2.38 19.06 -16.12
CA LEU A 485 -1.38 19.22 -15.04
C LEU A 485 -0.24 20.15 -15.47
N CYS A 486 0.25 20.01 -16.70
CA CYS A 486 1.32 20.86 -17.22
C CYS A 486 0.90 22.31 -17.30
N GLU A 487 -0.31 22.60 -17.78
CA GLU A 487 -0.88 23.93 -17.87
C GLU A 487 -1.07 24.59 -16.50
N LEU A 488 -1.55 23.81 -15.50
CA LEU A 488 -1.64 24.29 -14.12
C LEU A 488 -0.26 24.70 -13.58
N ILE A 489 0.76 23.86 -13.78
CA ILE A 489 2.14 24.14 -13.34
C ILE A 489 2.69 25.36 -14.09
N HIS A 490 2.47 25.43 -15.42
CA HIS A 490 2.95 26.54 -16.25
C HIS A 490 2.43 27.90 -15.76
N ARG A 491 1.12 28.01 -15.57
CA ARG A 491 0.49 29.28 -15.10
C ARG A 491 0.94 29.63 -13.69
N LYS A 492 1.04 28.64 -12.82
CA LYS A 492 1.47 28.86 -11.43
C LYS A 492 2.92 29.31 -11.32
N THR A 493 3.81 28.78 -12.12
CA THR A 493 5.23 29.12 -12.14
C THR A 493 5.56 30.27 -13.10
N LYS A 494 4.53 30.91 -13.73
CA LYS A 494 4.69 31.97 -14.74
C LYS A 494 5.63 31.56 -15.87
N GLY A 495 5.57 30.29 -16.29
CA GLY A 495 6.35 29.72 -17.37
C GLY A 495 7.76 29.28 -17.00
N GLU A 496 8.13 29.36 -15.71
CA GLU A 496 9.41 28.78 -15.27
C GLU A 496 9.43 27.26 -15.41
N ASP A 497 8.35 26.57 -15.00
CA ASP A 497 8.12 25.14 -15.16
C ASP A 497 6.87 24.89 -16.00
N GLY A 498 6.53 23.64 -16.25
CA GLY A 498 5.35 23.26 -17.04
C GLY A 498 5.51 23.56 -18.52
N VAL A 499 6.58 23.07 -19.11
CA VAL A 499 6.87 23.22 -20.54
C VAL A 499 6.23 22.08 -21.32
N TYR A 500 5.33 22.43 -22.23
CA TYR A 500 4.59 21.47 -23.06
C TYR A 500 5.04 21.59 -24.51
N PHE A 501 5.74 20.57 -25.00
CA PHE A 501 6.17 20.51 -26.39
C PHE A 501 5.20 19.66 -27.20
N THR A 502 4.57 20.23 -28.18
CA THR A 502 3.80 19.53 -29.20
C THR A 502 4.52 19.61 -30.54
N TYR A 503 4.56 18.50 -31.26
CA TYR A 503 5.00 18.51 -32.64
C TYR A 503 3.83 18.90 -33.52
N THR A 504 3.89 20.09 -34.13
CA THR A 504 3.01 20.52 -35.23
C THR A 504 3.85 20.91 -36.42
N HIS A 505 3.25 20.92 -37.61
CA HIS A 505 3.95 21.39 -38.83
C HIS A 505 4.42 22.85 -38.68
N ASP A 506 3.69 23.65 -37.91
CA ASP A 506 3.99 25.07 -37.72
C ASP A 506 4.99 25.31 -36.56
N HIS A 507 5.07 24.36 -35.62
CA HIS A 507 5.99 24.39 -34.46
C HIS A 507 6.67 23.04 -34.29
N PRO A 508 7.67 22.72 -35.14
CA PRO A 508 8.37 21.45 -35.05
C PRO A 508 9.36 21.44 -33.87
N ILE A 509 9.55 20.26 -33.27
CA ILE A 509 10.63 20.03 -32.30
C ILE A 509 11.96 20.18 -33.06
N SER A 510 12.78 21.15 -32.68
CA SER A 510 14.09 21.39 -33.25
C SER A 510 15.19 21.17 -32.20
N PHE A 511 16.26 20.53 -32.62
CA PHE A 511 17.39 20.16 -31.77
C PHE A 511 18.71 20.32 -32.54
N ASN A 512 19.81 20.55 -31.82
CA ASN A 512 21.13 20.54 -32.39
C ASN A 512 22.00 19.52 -31.63
N PRO A 513 22.33 18.36 -32.26
CA PRO A 513 23.13 17.33 -31.63
C PRO A 513 24.57 17.78 -31.29
N PHE A 514 25.11 18.76 -32.04
CA PHE A 514 26.45 19.30 -31.86
C PHE A 514 26.51 20.54 -30.96
N TYR A 515 25.41 20.94 -30.38
CA TYR A 515 25.37 22.06 -29.42
C TYR A 515 25.83 21.60 -28.03
N THR A 516 26.80 22.32 -27.46
CA THR A 516 27.25 22.22 -26.07
C THR A 516 27.60 23.61 -25.57
N ASP A 517 27.29 23.96 -24.33
CA ASP A 517 27.55 25.30 -23.77
C ASP A 517 29.05 25.60 -23.61
N ASP A 518 29.86 24.56 -23.40
CA ASP A 518 31.27 24.61 -23.06
C ASP A 518 32.18 24.00 -24.13
N LYS A 519 31.63 23.62 -25.28
CA LYS A 519 32.35 22.88 -26.38
C LYS A 519 33.04 21.58 -25.91
N PHE A 520 32.57 21.04 -24.79
CA PHE A 520 33.08 19.77 -24.28
C PHE A 520 32.20 18.60 -24.76
N PHE A 521 32.82 17.68 -25.49
CA PHE A 521 32.20 16.47 -26.01
C PHE A 521 32.80 15.24 -25.30
N ASP A 522 32.13 14.75 -24.26
CA ASP A 522 32.54 13.51 -23.62
C ASP A 522 32.27 12.28 -24.51
N VAL A 523 32.78 11.11 -24.09
CA VAL A 523 32.67 9.86 -24.87
C VAL A 523 31.20 9.54 -25.16
N GLU A 524 30.32 9.78 -24.18
CA GLU A 524 28.89 9.40 -24.26
C GLU A 524 28.11 10.37 -25.18
N LYS A 525 28.47 11.67 -25.21
CA LYS A 525 27.88 12.61 -26.16
C LYS A 525 28.25 12.23 -27.59
N ARG A 526 29.51 11.80 -27.81
CA ARG A 526 29.97 11.30 -29.11
C ARG A 526 29.21 10.04 -29.51
N GLU A 527 29.00 9.08 -28.58
CA GLU A 527 28.24 7.86 -28.84
C GLU A 527 26.75 8.16 -29.12
N SER A 528 26.19 9.13 -28.43
CA SER A 528 24.80 9.57 -28.66
C SER A 528 24.65 10.16 -30.07
N ILE A 529 25.57 11.02 -30.47
CA ILE A 529 25.57 11.59 -31.83
C ILE A 529 25.73 10.47 -32.89
N CYS A 530 26.65 9.51 -32.68
CA CYS A 530 26.79 8.36 -33.57
C CYS A 530 25.50 7.53 -33.66
N THR A 531 24.87 7.24 -32.53
CA THR A 531 23.61 6.49 -32.49
C THR A 531 22.48 7.22 -33.22
N LEU A 532 22.40 8.53 -33.03
CA LEU A 532 21.44 9.37 -33.76
C LEU A 532 21.68 9.27 -35.27
N LEU A 533 22.91 9.49 -35.71
CA LEU A 533 23.24 9.46 -37.12
C LEU A 533 23.04 8.08 -37.78
N MET A 534 23.31 7.00 -37.05
CA MET A 534 22.97 5.64 -37.48
C MET A 534 21.49 5.41 -37.64
N THR A 535 20.67 5.90 -36.69
CA THR A 535 19.22 5.81 -36.75
C THR A 535 18.63 6.64 -37.90
N LEU A 536 19.27 7.76 -38.25
CA LEU A 536 18.93 8.55 -39.42
C LEU A 536 19.30 7.85 -40.74
N TRP A 537 20.36 7.07 -40.73
CA TRP A 537 20.91 6.42 -41.91
C TRP A 537 20.26 5.09 -42.24
N LYS A 538 20.07 4.24 -41.24
CA LYS A 538 19.60 2.86 -41.40
C LYS A 538 18.13 2.72 -40.93
N SER A 539 17.37 1.95 -41.68
CA SER A 539 16.02 1.56 -41.26
C SER A 539 16.08 0.52 -40.13
N ALA A 540 14.95 0.36 -39.44
CA ALA A 540 14.86 -0.56 -38.29
C ALA A 540 15.25 -2.01 -38.59
N ASP A 541 15.09 -2.44 -39.85
CA ASP A 541 15.36 -3.81 -40.32
C ASP A 541 16.80 -4.00 -40.83
N GLU A 542 17.58 -2.92 -40.93
CA GLU A 542 18.95 -2.97 -41.44
C GLU A 542 19.97 -3.04 -40.30
N ARG A 543 20.86 -4.04 -40.36
CA ARG A 543 21.96 -4.17 -39.38
C ARG A 543 23.10 -3.24 -39.71
N VAL A 544 23.62 -2.53 -38.73
CA VAL A 544 24.85 -1.74 -38.81
C VAL A 544 26.02 -2.68 -38.60
N THR A 545 26.98 -2.64 -39.55
CA THR A 545 28.22 -3.40 -39.42
C THR A 545 29.21 -2.69 -38.48
N LYS A 546 30.16 -3.42 -37.93
CA LYS A 546 31.25 -2.83 -37.12
C LYS A 546 32.08 -1.80 -37.88
N THR A 547 32.25 -1.99 -39.16
CA THR A 547 33.00 -1.07 -40.02
C THR A 547 32.23 0.23 -40.24
N GLU A 548 30.92 0.13 -40.52
CA GLU A 548 30.06 1.32 -40.62
C GLU A 548 30.03 2.13 -39.33
N ALA A 549 29.90 1.45 -38.18
CA ALA A 549 29.93 2.11 -36.90
C ALA A 549 31.27 2.77 -36.59
N GLY A 550 32.36 2.11 -36.90
CA GLY A 550 33.71 2.63 -36.71
C GLY A 550 34.05 3.83 -37.61
N GLU A 551 33.64 3.80 -38.88
CA GLU A 551 33.87 4.90 -39.80
C GLU A 551 33.01 6.13 -39.48
N LEU A 552 31.76 5.92 -39.12
CA LEU A 552 30.89 7.04 -38.69
C LEU A 552 31.41 7.66 -37.39
N GLY A 553 31.86 6.83 -36.42
CA GLY A 553 32.50 7.30 -35.19
C GLY A 553 33.77 8.13 -35.47
N SER A 554 34.57 7.69 -36.40
CA SER A 554 35.78 8.42 -36.85
C SER A 554 35.43 9.77 -37.50
N ALA A 555 34.39 9.82 -38.33
CA ALA A 555 33.91 11.05 -38.95
C ALA A 555 33.36 12.05 -37.92
N VAL A 556 32.61 11.57 -36.94
CA VAL A 556 32.07 12.41 -35.82
C VAL A 556 33.21 12.95 -34.98
N ASN A 557 34.20 12.12 -34.62
CA ASN A 557 35.37 12.57 -33.85
C ASN A 557 36.19 13.61 -34.57
N ALA A 558 36.50 13.39 -35.84
CA ALA A 558 37.25 14.34 -36.63
C ALA A 558 36.49 15.68 -36.84
N TYR A 559 35.18 15.64 -37.02
CA TYR A 559 34.38 16.87 -37.05
C TYR A 559 34.38 17.60 -35.70
N ILE A 560 34.27 16.89 -34.58
CA ILE A 560 34.34 17.49 -33.25
C ILE A 560 35.71 18.16 -33.02
N GLU A 561 36.80 17.54 -33.42
CA GLU A 561 38.13 18.15 -33.37
C GLU A 561 38.23 19.43 -34.23
N LEU A 562 37.61 19.41 -35.40
CA LEU A 562 37.57 20.57 -36.29
C LEU A 562 36.81 21.74 -35.65
N ILE A 563 35.59 21.52 -35.10
CA ILE A 563 34.80 22.60 -34.46
C ILE A 563 35.39 23.09 -33.14
N CYS A 564 36.23 22.27 -32.50
CA CYS A 564 36.98 22.69 -31.30
C CYS A 564 38.19 23.56 -31.67
N SER A 565 38.80 23.31 -32.84
CA SER A 565 40.00 24.05 -33.34
C SER A 565 39.63 25.32 -34.10
N ASP A 566 38.50 25.36 -34.81
CA ASP A 566 38.09 26.50 -35.64
C ASP A 566 36.76 27.11 -35.09
N ALA A 567 36.87 28.25 -34.48
CA ALA A 567 35.75 29.00 -33.91
C ALA A 567 34.79 29.63 -34.95
N SER A 568 35.19 29.66 -36.23
CA SER A 568 34.37 30.21 -37.31
C SER A 568 33.24 29.28 -37.74
N ILE A 569 33.35 27.98 -37.41
CA ILE A 569 32.38 26.97 -37.77
C ILE A 569 31.26 26.95 -36.67
N VAL A 570 30.05 27.20 -37.11
CA VAL A 570 28.86 27.05 -36.24
C VAL A 570 28.54 25.55 -36.16
N PRO A 571 28.63 24.92 -34.96
CA PRO A 571 28.37 23.50 -34.80
C PRO A 571 26.87 23.20 -34.98
N ASN A 572 26.51 22.53 -36.08
CA ASN A 572 25.16 22.03 -36.32
C ASN A 572 25.17 20.89 -37.31
N PHE A 573 24.02 20.29 -37.59
CA PHE A 573 23.96 19.18 -38.55
C PHE A 573 24.33 19.62 -39.99
N ASN A 574 23.97 20.81 -40.38
CA ASN A 574 24.32 21.33 -41.73
C ASN A 574 25.83 21.37 -41.93
N SER A 575 26.58 21.96 -40.99
CA SER A 575 28.04 22.04 -41.08
C SER A 575 28.70 20.65 -40.98
N PHE A 576 28.12 19.70 -40.23
CA PHE A 576 28.58 18.30 -40.21
C PHE A 576 28.35 17.62 -41.57
N TYR A 577 27.17 17.81 -42.17
CA TYR A 577 26.88 17.27 -43.50
C TYR A 577 27.83 17.82 -44.57
N GLU A 578 28.10 19.12 -44.55
CA GLU A 578 29.06 19.76 -45.44
C GLU A 578 30.49 19.24 -45.23
N TYR A 579 30.88 19.03 -43.96
CA TYR A 579 32.17 18.39 -43.62
C TYR A 579 32.26 16.97 -44.19
N LEU A 580 31.21 16.13 -44.03
CA LEU A 580 31.19 14.79 -44.61
C LEU A 580 31.33 14.80 -46.13
N ARG A 581 30.62 15.71 -46.81
CA ARG A 581 30.58 15.84 -48.27
C ARG A 581 31.91 16.35 -48.84
N ASP A 582 32.44 17.41 -48.24
CA ASP A 582 33.52 18.18 -48.85
C ASP A 582 34.91 17.84 -48.33
N VAL A 583 35.04 17.38 -47.11
CA VAL A 583 36.30 17.11 -46.42
C VAL A 583 36.48 15.60 -46.17
N TYR A 584 35.62 14.98 -45.40
CA TYR A 584 35.79 13.58 -44.95
C TYR A 584 35.81 12.59 -46.10
N ARG A 585 34.98 12.80 -47.11
CA ARG A 585 34.94 11.99 -48.32
C ARG A 585 36.28 12.00 -49.05
N LYS A 586 36.96 13.17 -49.17
CA LYS A 586 38.28 13.29 -49.81
C LYS A 586 39.37 12.65 -48.95
N ASP A 587 39.28 12.80 -47.65
CA ASP A 587 40.19 12.16 -46.69
C ASP A 587 40.17 10.63 -46.80
N MET A 588 38.97 10.04 -46.90
CA MET A 588 38.83 8.59 -47.13
C MET A 588 39.50 8.10 -48.42
N GLU A 589 39.44 8.90 -49.47
CA GLU A 589 40.05 8.55 -50.75
C GLU A 589 41.64 8.58 -50.71
N GLN A 590 42.17 9.33 -49.74
CA GLN A 590 43.64 9.55 -49.60
C GLN A 590 44.30 8.64 -48.56
N ARG A 591 43.51 7.87 -47.77
CA ARG A 591 44.06 6.98 -46.76
C ARG A 591 44.81 5.77 -47.32
N ASP A 592 45.85 5.34 -46.63
CA ASP A 592 46.68 4.16 -47.02
C ASP A 592 45.85 2.87 -47.00
N ILE A 593 44.97 2.72 -45.99
CA ILE A 593 43.99 1.63 -45.91
C ILE A 593 42.67 2.12 -46.52
N LYS A 594 42.35 1.61 -47.69
CA LYS A 594 41.13 1.98 -48.40
C LYS A 594 39.92 1.22 -47.87
N VAL A 595 38.98 1.94 -47.36
CA VAL A 595 37.65 1.41 -47.01
C VAL A 595 36.86 1.31 -48.32
N THR A 596 36.36 0.10 -48.60
CA THR A 596 35.60 -0.12 -49.84
C THR A 596 34.18 0.41 -49.72
N LEU A 597 33.53 0.76 -50.83
CA LEU A 597 32.14 1.18 -50.85
C LEU A 597 31.18 0.08 -50.38
N SER A 598 31.61 -1.19 -50.38
CA SER A 598 30.89 -2.32 -49.81
C SER A 598 30.96 -2.35 -48.26
N ASP A 599 32.01 -1.79 -47.67
CA ASP A 599 32.27 -1.80 -46.24
C ASP A 599 31.67 -0.56 -45.54
N PHE A 600 31.75 0.62 -46.22
CA PHE A 600 31.15 1.88 -45.79
C PHE A 600 30.77 2.73 -47.00
N ASN A 601 29.46 2.83 -47.25
CA ASN A 601 28.94 3.58 -48.40
C ASN A 601 28.61 5.03 -48.02
N ILE A 602 29.62 5.90 -48.10
CA ILE A 602 29.46 7.34 -47.78
C ILE A 602 28.44 8.04 -48.69
N ASN A 603 28.28 7.57 -49.96
CA ASN A 603 27.29 8.15 -50.89
C ASN A 603 25.86 7.81 -50.45
N ASN A 604 25.64 6.58 -50.00
CA ASN A 604 24.34 6.17 -49.42
C ASN A 604 24.06 6.99 -48.17
N LEU A 605 25.03 7.12 -47.24
CA LEU A 605 24.93 7.94 -46.06
C LEU A 605 24.52 9.39 -46.39
N LEU A 606 25.25 10.05 -47.26
CA LEU A 606 24.99 11.42 -47.71
C LEU A 606 23.62 11.55 -48.39
N THR A 607 23.21 10.57 -49.21
CA THR A 607 21.92 10.60 -49.87
C THR A 607 20.77 10.48 -48.86
N THR A 608 20.89 9.61 -47.88
CA THR A 608 19.89 9.43 -46.85
C THR A 608 19.83 10.65 -45.91
N LEU A 609 21.01 11.15 -45.49
CA LEU A 609 21.07 12.31 -44.60
C LEU A 609 20.63 13.63 -45.25
N LYS A 610 20.57 13.71 -46.60
CA LYS A 610 20.17 14.91 -47.32
C LYS A 610 18.79 15.43 -46.93
N GLN A 611 17.89 14.57 -46.51
CA GLN A 611 16.55 15.00 -46.09
C GLN A 611 16.55 15.85 -44.81
N TYR A 612 17.60 15.79 -44.01
CA TYR A 612 17.77 16.58 -42.77
C TYR A 612 18.70 17.80 -42.98
N TYR A 613 19.32 17.90 -44.14
CA TYR A 613 20.17 19.02 -44.54
C TYR A 613 19.32 20.15 -45.10
N LYS A 614 19.83 21.35 -45.06
CA LYS A 614 19.22 22.62 -45.53
C LYS A 614 18.43 22.46 -46.83
N GLY A 615 17.11 22.80 -46.77
CA GLY A 615 16.19 22.60 -47.90
C GLY A 615 15.66 21.18 -48.07
N GLY A 616 16.00 20.26 -47.20
CA GLY A 616 15.42 18.92 -47.10
C GLY A 616 14.09 18.89 -46.37
N ARG A 617 13.40 17.77 -46.45
CA ARG A 617 12.07 17.59 -45.84
C ARG A 617 12.03 17.80 -44.32
N TYR A 618 13.13 17.48 -43.63
CA TYR A 618 13.28 17.51 -42.17
C TYR A 618 14.45 18.41 -41.74
N ASP A 619 14.74 19.46 -42.47
CA ASP A 619 15.85 20.39 -42.20
C ASP A 619 15.70 21.14 -40.87
N PHE A 620 14.49 21.31 -40.39
CA PHE A 620 14.16 21.94 -39.13
C PHE A 620 14.57 21.11 -37.92
N LEU A 621 14.72 19.78 -38.06
CA LEU A 621 14.78 18.86 -36.91
C LEU A 621 16.11 18.96 -36.15
N LEU A 622 17.26 19.14 -36.88
CA LEU A 622 18.61 18.99 -36.31
C LEU A 622 19.50 20.24 -36.41
N ASN A 623 18.91 21.36 -36.80
CA ASN A 623 19.65 22.60 -37.12
C ASN A 623 19.25 23.80 -36.26
N SER A 624 18.84 23.57 -35.02
CA SER A 624 18.54 24.63 -34.08
C SER A 624 19.78 25.45 -33.72
N ASP A 625 19.66 26.78 -33.70
CA ASP A 625 20.78 27.65 -33.29
C ASP A 625 21.17 27.44 -31.83
N LYS A 626 20.20 27.14 -30.98
CA LYS A 626 20.37 26.81 -29.55
C LYS A 626 19.40 25.74 -29.15
N ASN A 627 19.88 24.79 -28.35
CA ASN A 627 18.96 23.86 -27.72
C ASN A 627 18.14 24.61 -26.65
N ILE A 628 16.89 24.23 -26.49
CA ILE A 628 16.03 24.78 -25.43
C ILE A 628 16.69 24.43 -24.09
N ASP A 629 16.84 25.44 -23.20
CA ASP A 629 17.35 25.20 -21.86
C ASP A 629 16.35 24.34 -21.06
N LEU A 630 16.50 23.03 -21.20
CA LEU A 630 15.72 22.06 -20.45
C LEU A 630 16.32 21.78 -19.08
N LEU A 631 17.54 22.24 -18.82
CA LEU A 631 18.24 21.91 -17.58
C LEU A 631 17.56 22.53 -16.35
N SER A 632 17.17 23.79 -16.46
CA SER A 632 16.50 24.53 -15.36
C SER A 632 15.05 24.11 -15.17
N LYS A 633 14.36 23.66 -16.22
CA LYS A 633 12.93 23.32 -16.19
C LYS A 633 12.69 22.02 -15.45
N ARG A 634 11.78 22.03 -14.46
CA ARG A 634 11.55 20.84 -13.61
C ARG A 634 10.41 19.95 -14.10
N PHE A 635 9.46 20.49 -14.85
CA PHE A 635 8.34 19.71 -15.41
C PHE A 635 8.25 19.94 -16.91
N ILE A 636 8.49 18.88 -17.70
CA ILE A 636 8.59 18.94 -19.15
C ILE A 636 7.75 17.81 -19.73
N VAL A 637 6.91 18.13 -20.69
CA VAL A 637 6.10 17.17 -21.44
C VAL A 637 6.44 17.28 -22.93
N PHE A 638 6.75 16.16 -23.54
CA PHE A 638 6.87 16.00 -24.99
C PHE A 638 5.68 15.23 -25.49
N GLU A 639 4.75 15.91 -26.14
CA GLU A 639 3.61 15.29 -26.82
C GLU A 639 4.00 14.88 -28.23
N ILE A 640 4.01 13.57 -28.49
CA ILE A 640 4.50 13.00 -29.74
C ILE A 640 3.43 12.26 -30.54
N ASP A 641 2.15 12.47 -30.25
CA ASP A 641 1.04 11.76 -30.90
C ASP A 641 1.07 11.91 -32.45
N GLN A 642 1.39 13.08 -32.95
CA GLN A 642 1.44 13.35 -34.40
C GLN A 642 2.63 12.68 -35.11
N VAL A 643 3.69 12.31 -34.40
CA VAL A 643 4.87 11.65 -34.97
C VAL A 643 4.94 10.15 -34.69
N LYS A 644 4.11 9.63 -33.75
CA LYS A 644 4.17 8.24 -33.31
C LYS A 644 4.02 7.19 -34.41
N ASP A 645 3.26 7.51 -35.47
CA ASP A 645 3.01 6.62 -36.60
C ASP A 645 4.01 6.83 -37.76
N ASN A 646 4.88 7.84 -37.63
CA ASN A 646 5.92 8.08 -38.60
C ASN A 646 7.19 7.28 -38.24
N LYS A 647 7.41 6.19 -38.95
CA LYS A 647 8.52 5.25 -38.73
C LYS A 647 9.91 5.88 -38.81
N ASP A 648 10.06 6.99 -39.54
CA ASP A 648 11.32 7.68 -39.73
C ASP A 648 11.60 8.72 -38.64
N LEU A 649 10.57 9.49 -38.24
CA LEU A 649 10.72 10.58 -37.27
C LEU A 649 10.60 10.13 -35.80
N PHE A 650 9.74 9.19 -35.49
CA PHE A 650 9.46 8.79 -34.12
C PHE A 650 10.71 8.28 -33.37
N PRO A 651 11.54 7.38 -33.93
CA PRO A 651 12.78 6.96 -33.27
C PRO A 651 13.75 8.11 -33.02
N VAL A 652 13.85 9.02 -33.98
CA VAL A 652 14.78 10.18 -33.91
C VAL A 652 14.37 11.15 -32.81
N VAL A 653 13.08 11.52 -32.77
CA VAL A 653 12.53 12.41 -31.73
C VAL A 653 12.71 11.79 -30.35
N THR A 654 12.51 10.49 -30.23
CA THR A 654 12.68 9.79 -28.95
C THR A 654 14.14 9.79 -28.49
N ILE A 655 15.12 9.61 -29.41
CA ILE A 655 16.57 9.74 -29.08
C ILE A 655 16.89 11.17 -28.60
N ILE A 656 16.37 12.20 -29.26
CA ILE A 656 16.58 13.60 -28.86
C ILE A 656 16.06 13.85 -27.44
N ILE A 657 14.88 13.35 -27.13
CA ILE A 657 14.27 13.46 -25.80
C ILE A 657 15.10 12.73 -24.73
N MET A 658 15.55 11.52 -25.05
CA MET A 658 16.40 10.73 -24.14
C MET A 658 17.74 11.39 -23.90
N GLU A 659 18.36 11.95 -24.93
CA GLU A 659 19.61 12.69 -24.78
C GLU A 659 19.44 13.92 -23.88
N ALA A 660 18.35 14.67 -24.05
CA ALA A 660 18.01 15.77 -23.16
C ALA A 660 17.90 15.32 -21.68
N PHE A 661 17.31 14.16 -21.46
CA PHE A 661 17.22 13.57 -20.11
C PHE A 661 18.58 13.13 -19.57
N ILE A 662 19.41 12.48 -20.36
CA ILE A 662 20.77 12.06 -19.96
C ILE A 662 21.63 13.27 -19.59
N ASN A 663 21.59 14.34 -20.38
CA ASN A 663 22.27 15.60 -20.06
C ASN A 663 21.81 16.15 -18.72
N LYS A 664 20.50 16.11 -18.45
CA LYS A 664 19.90 16.52 -17.18
C LYS A 664 20.39 15.64 -16.04
N MET A 665 20.44 14.33 -16.23
CA MET A 665 20.96 13.37 -15.23
C MET A 665 22.38 13.71 -14.79
N ARG A 666 23.25 14.02 -15.72
CA ARG A 666 24.69 14.24 -15.47
C ARG A 666 24.98 15.56 -14.78
N ARG A 667 24.29 16.62 -15.21
CA ARG A 667 24.55 17.98 -14.69
C ARG A 667 23.89 18.24 -13.33
N LEU A 668 22.72 17.68 -13.06
CA LEU A 668 21.98 17.90 -11.81
C LEU A 668 22.35 16.83 -10.77
N LYS A 669 23.48 16.99 -10.07
CA LYS A 669 23.91 16.05 -9.04
C LYS A 669 23.07 16.20 -7.76
N GLY A 670 22.68 15.07 -7.15
CA GLY A 670 21.94 15.06 -5.87
C GLY A 670 20.46 15.41 -5.96
N ILE A 671 19.96 15.77 -7.15
CA ILE A 671 18.55 16.06 -7.40
C ILE A 671 17.90 14.82 -8.04
N ARG A 672 16.67 14.47 -7.61
CA ARG A 672 15.90 13.38 -8.21
C ARG A 672 15.43 13.75 -9.62
N LYS A 673 15.53 12.83 -10.54
CA LYS A 673 15.07 12.97 -11.91
C LYS A 673 14.28 11.73 -12.30
N MET A 674 13.21 11.92 -13.06
CA MET A 674 12.48 10.82 -13.64
C MET A 674 12.18 11.08 -15.11
N ILE A 675 12.20 10.01 -15.91
CA ILE A 675 11.64 9.99 -17.25
C ILE A 675 10.52 8.95 -17.28
N LEU A 676 9.35 9.37 -17.78
CA LEU A 676 8.24 8.47 -18.04
C LEU A 676 7.97 8.46 -19.54
N ILE A 677 7.93 7.28 -20.12
CA ILE A 677 7.74 7.07 -21.55
C ILE A 677 6.49 6.23 -21.76
N GLU A 678 5.47 6.85 -22.38
CA GLU A 678 4.29 6.12 -22.82
C GLU A 678 4.54 5.44 -24.15
N GLU A 679 4.03 4.22 -24.31
CA GLU A 679 4.12 3.40 -25.53
C GLU A 679 5.54 3.28 -26.11
N ALA A 680 6.54 3.15 -25.24
CA ALA A 680 7.97 3.07 -25.61
C ALA A 680 8.28 1.95 -26.61
N TRP A 681 7.45 0.92 -26.72
CA TRP A 681 7.62 -0.21 -27.62
C TRP A 681 7.68 0.18 -29.10
N LYS A 682 6.95 1.23 -29.50
CA LYS A 682 7.00 1.76 -30.88
C LYS A 682 8.39 2.29 -31.22
N ALA A 683 9.04 2.93 -30.27
CA ALA A 683 10.41 3.42 -30.45
C ALA A 683 11.45 2.29 -30.40
N ILE A 684 11.18 1.21 -29.67
CA ILE A 684 12.11 0.10 -29.43
C ILE A 684 12.11 -0.91 -30.60
N ALA A 685 11.32 -0.71 -31.62
CA ALA A 685 11.25 -1.59 -32.79
C ALA A 685 12.59 -1.70 -33.53
N SER A 686 13.52 -0.73 -33.37
CA SER A 686 14.87 -0.82 -33.92
C SER A 686 15.89 -1.35 -32.90
N GLU A 687 16.81 -2.22 -33.32
CA GLU A 687 17.85 -2.83 -32.47
C GLU A 687 18.75 -1.76 -31.81
N ASN A 688 19.10 -0.72 -32.56
CA ASN A 688 19.91 0.40 -32.04
C ASN A 688 19.22 1.17 -30.90
N MET A 689 17.92 1.38 -31.03
CA MET A 689 17.13 2.07 -30.03
C MET A 689 16.93 1.23 -28.76
N ALA A 690 16.73 -0.05 -28.93
CA ALA A 690 16.64 -0.98 -27.85
C ALA A 690 17.90 -1.00 -26.98
N ASP A 691 19.10 -0.98 -27.60
CA ASP A 691 20.37 -0.90 -26.87
C ASP A 691 20.54 0.43 -26.12
N TYR A 692 20.03 1.53 -26.68
CA TYR A 692 20.04 2.83 -26.02
C TYR A 692 19.12 2.88 -24.79
N ILE A 693 17.92 2.32 -24.87
CA ILE A 693 17.02 2.17 -23.71
C ILE A 693 17.63 1.26 -22.66
N LYS A 694 18.26 0.17 -23.06
CA LYS A 694 19.00 -0.72 -22.16
C LYS A 694 20.12 0.02 -21.42
N TYR A 695 20.87 0.87 -22.12
CA TYR A 695 21.87 1.73 -21.52
C TYR A 695 21.24 2.70 -20.50
N LEU A 696 20.14 3.36 -20.86
CA LEU A 696 19.40 4.27 -19.97
C LEU A 696 18.98 3.56 -18.68
N TYR A 697 18.34 2.41 -18.78
CA TYR A 697 17.86 1.65 -17.62
C TYR A 697 18.98 1.18 -16.69
N LYS A 698 20.13 0.82 -17.24
CA LYS A 698 21.31 0.44 -16.45
C LYS A 698 22.03 1.63 -15.81
N THR A 699 21.93 2.80 -16.42
CA THR A 699 22.75 3.97 -16.05
C THR A 699 22.02 4.92 -15.12
N VAL A 700 20.70 5.06 -15.26
CA VAL A 700 19.87 6.06 -14.57
C VAL A 700 19.98 5.98 -13.04
N ARG A 701 20.13 4.76 -12.49
CA ARG A 701 20.28 4.56 -11.04
C ARG A 701 21.52 5.24 -10.44
N LYS A 702 22.61 5.36 -11.19
CA LYS A 702 23.87 5.98 -10.74
C LYS A 702 23.73 7.49 -10.51
N TYR A 703 22.75 8.13 -11.15
CA TYR A 703 22.54 9.57 -11.13
C TYR A 703 21.33 10.02 -10.34
N PHE A 704 20.84 9.21 -9.41
CA PHE A 704 19.63 9.46 -8.65
C PHE A 704 18.42 9.71 -9.56
N GLY A 705 18.27 8.84 -10.55
CA GLY A 705 17.24 8.89 -11.55
C GLY A 705 16.37 7.65 -11.58
N GLU A 706 15.22 7.77 -12.23
CA GLU A 706 14.22 6.71 -12.41
C GLU A 706 13.75 6.70 -13.87
N ALA A 707 13.73 5.53 -14.49
CA ALA A 707 13.12 5.31 -15.78
C ALA A 707 11.80 4.55 -15.61
N ILE A 708 10.73 5.07 -16.18
CA ILE A 708 9.39 4.51 -16.10
C ILE A 708 8.85 4.29 -17.50
N VAL A 709 8.46 3.08 -17.80
CA VAL A 709 7.79 2.73 -19.07
C VAL A 709 6.35 2.35 -18.78
N VAL A 710 5.46 2.89 -19.59
CA VAL A 710 4.02 2.63 -19.53
C VAL A 710 3.60 1.98 -20.84
N THR A 711 2.86 0.86 -20.75
CA THR A 711 2.34 0.16 -21.92
C THR A 711 0.90 -0.24 -21.76
N GLN A 712 0.18 -0.38 -22.89
CA GLN A 712 -1.21 -0.80 -22.93
C GLN A 712 -1.36 -2.27 -23.30
N GLU A 713 -0.48 -2.79 -24.13
CA GLU A 713 -0.62 -4.12 -24.72
C GLU A 713 0.50 -5.05 -24.25
N VAL A 714 0.10 -6.23 -23.84
CA VAL A 714 1.02 -7.29 -23.41
C VAL A 714 1.74 -7.92 -24.61
N ASP A 715 1.04 -8.02 -25.73
CA ASP A 715 1.56 -8.64 -26.95
C ASP A 715 2.75 -7.83 -27.52
N ASP A 716 2.77 -6.51 -27.30
CA ASP A 716 3.90 -5.62 -27.68
C ASP A 716 5.18 -5.95 -26.91
N ILE A 717 5.03 -6.41 -25.67
CA ILE A 717 6.16 -6.78 -24.82
C ILE A 717 6.67 -8.19 -25.17
N ILE A 718 5.75 -9.10 -25.49
CA ILE A 718 6.07 -10.49 -25.81
C ILE A 718 6.82 -10.57 -27.14
N SER A 719 6.47 -9.72 -28.10
CA SER A 719 7.03 -9.74 -29.46
C SER A 719 8.48 -9.26 -29.54
N SER A 720 8.96 -8.49 -28.54
CA SER A 720 10.33 -7.97 -28.52
C SER A 720 11.16 -8.57 -27.38
N PRO A 721 12.11 -9.51 -27.67
CA PRO A 721 13.01 -10.06 -26.66
C PRO A 721 13.81 -8.98 -25.93
N VAL A 722 14.16 -7.91 -26.62
CA VAL A 722 14.97 -6.80 -26.09
C VAL A 722 14.19 -6.01 -25.03
N VAL A 723 12.89 -5.80 -25.23
CA VAL A 723 12.04 -5.13 -24.26
C VAL A 723 11.94 -5.96 -22.97
N LYS A 724 11.69 -7.25 -23.11
CA LYS A 724 11.60 -8.17 -21.98
C LYS A 724 12.87 -8.15 -21.14
N GLU A 725 14.02 -8.33 -21.77
CA GLU A 725 15.30 -8.41 -21.06
C GLU A 725 15.78 -7.06 -20.53
N SER A 726 15.49 -5.97 -21.23
CA SER A 726 16.04 -4.66 -20.90
C SER A 726 15.16 -3.83 -19.98
N ILE A 727 13.84 -3.87 -20.12
CA ILE A 727 12.91 -3.07 -19.35
C ILE A 727 12.39 -3.87 -18.15
N ILE A 728 11.77 -5.03 -18.38
CA ILE A 728 11.13 -5.80 -17.33
C ILE A 728 12.13 -6.27 -16.28
N ASN A 729 13.28 -6.83 -16.72
CA ASN A 729 14.31 -7.33 -15.80
C ASN A 729 15.09 -6.21 -15.07
N ASN A 730 15.05 -4.98 -15.55
CA ASN A 730 15.66 -3.83 -14.89
C ASN A 730 14.62 -2.89 -14.24
N SER A 731 13.38 -3.36 -14.06
CA SER A 731 12.32 -2.66 -13.32
C SER A 731 11.93 -3.49 -12.12
N ASP A 732 12.47 -3.17 -10.96
CA ASP A 732 12.16 -3.88 -9.72
C ASP A 732 10.78 -3.50 -9.17
N CYS A 733 10.28 -2.33 -9.53
CA CYS A 733 8.91 -1.92 -9.25
C CYS A 733 8.01 -2.23 -10.46
N LYS A 734 7.03 -3.08 -10.27
CA LYS A 734 6.02 -3.42 -11.28
C LYS A 734 4.66 -2.91 -10.81
N ILE A 735 3.95 -2.22 -11.69
CA ILE A 735 2.66 -1.61 -11.40
C ILE A 735 1.66 -2.10 -12.44
N LEU A 736 0.62 -2.77 -11.99
CA LEU A 736 -0.42 -3.28 -12.86
C LEU A 736 -1.77 -2.63 -12.51
N LEU A 737 -2.46 -2.15 -13.54
CA LEU A 737 -3.82 -1.68 -13.42
C LEU A 737 -4.79 -2.81 -13.82
N ASP A 738 -6.07 -2.52 -13.88
CA ASP A 738 -7.14 -3.48 -14.17
C ASP A 738 -6.84 -4.36 -15.40
N GLN A 739 -6.70 -5.66 -15.17
CA GLN A 739 -6.36 -6.66 -16.20
C GLN A 739 -7.56 -7.51 -16.63
N ARG A 740 -8.79 -7.13 -16.32
CA ARG A 740 -10.00 -7.91 -16.67
C ARG A 740 -10.12 -8.26 -18.15
N LYS A 741 -9.66 -7.38 -19.04
CA LYS A 741 -9.61 -7.65 -20.49
C LYS A 741 -8.72 -8.83 -20.86
N TYR A 742 -7.73 -9.13 -20.04
CA TYR A 742 -6.74 -10.20 -20.28
C TYR A 742 -6.87 -11.39 -19.35
N MET A 743 -7.97 -11.50 -18.60
CA MET A 743 -8.18 -12.55 -17.61
C MET A 743 -7.94 -13.97 -18.18
N THR A 744 -8.36 -14.22 -19.41
CA THR A 744 -8.17 -15.53 -20.08
C THR A 744 -6.73 -15.81 -20.50
N LYS A 745 -5.92 -14.77 -20.72
CA LYS A 745 -4.52 -14.86 -21.14
C LYS A 745 -3.55 -14.48 -20.02
N PHE A 746 -4.03 -14.30 -18.79
CA PHE A 746 -3.25 -13.76 -17.67
C PHE A 746 -2.08 -14.67 -17.27
N ASP A 747 -2.19 -15.97 -17.46
CA ASP A 747 -1.10 -16.93 -17.18
C ASP A 747 0.18 -16.61 -17.99
N GLY A 748 0.01 -16.08 -19.22
CA GLY A 748 1.14 -15.57 -20.02
C GLY A 748 1.80 -14.35 -19.39
N ILE A 749 1.00 -13.39 -18.86
CA ILE A 749 1.48 -12.20 -18.15
C ILE A 749 2.18 -12.62 -16.86
N GLN A 750 1.57 -13.52 -16.10
CA GLN A 750 2.11 -14.07 -14.86
C GLN A 750 3.50 -14.67 -15.08
N SER A 751 3.63 -15.56 -16.07
CA SER A 751 4.92 -16.19 -16.40
C SER A 751 5.96 -15.19 -16.88
N MET A 752 5.56 -14.21 -17.68
CA MET A 752 6.46 -13.19 -18.23
C MET A 752 7.01 -12.26 -17.16
N LEU A 753 6.16 -11.83 -16.22
CA LEU A 753 6.52 -10.90 -15.15
C LEU A 753 7.08 -11.62 -13.91
N GLY A 754 7.04 -12.96 -13.88
CA GLY A 754 7.49 -13.78 -12.75
C GLY A 754 6.62 -13.59 -11.51
N LEU A 755 5.29 -13.52 -11.67
CA LEU A 755 4.35 -13.28 -10.58
C LEU A 755 3.97 -14.58 -9.87
N SER A 756 3.87 -14.53 -8.55
CA SER A 756 3.34 -15.60 -7.71
C SER A 756 1.82 -15.74 -7.83
N GLU A 757 1.24 -16.84 -7.34
CA GLU A 757 -0.22 -17.02 -7.28
C GLU A 757 -0.91 -15.97 -6.39
N LYS A 758 -0.27 -15.56 -5.30
CA LYS A 758 -0.72 -14.44 -4.45
C LYS A 758 -0.85 -13.14 -5.25
N GLU A 759 0.20 -12.78 -5.97
CA GLU A 759 0.24 -11.57 -6.79
C GLU A 759 -0.79 -11.62 -7.93
N LYS A 760 -0.98 -12.78 -8.57
CA LYS A 760 -2.05 -13.02 -9.54
C LYS A 760 -3.42 -12.75 -8.93
N SER A 761 -3.69 -13.28 -7.74
CA SER A 761 -4.97 -13.07 -7.05
C SER A 761 -5.20 -11.61 -6.72
N GLN A 762 -4.18 -10.90 -6.23
CA GLN A 762 -4.25 -9.46 -5.99
C GLN A 762 -4.56 -8.68 -7.28
N ILE A 763 -3.87 -8.96 -8.38
CA ILE A 763 -4.05 -8.25 -9.65
C ILE A 763 -5.43 -8.48 -10.25
N LEU A 764 -5.93 -9.73 -10.21
CA LEU A 764 -7.24 -10.07 -10.74
C LEU A 764 -8.39 -9.56 -9.86
N SER A 765 -8.11 -9.17 -8.62
CA SER A 765 -9.08 -8.54 -7.71
C SER A 765 -9.29 -7.03 -7.94
N ILE A 766 -8.45 -6.39 -8.77
CA ILE A 766 -8.51 -4.94 -9.02
C ILE A 766 -9.87 -4.53 -9.55
N ASN A 767 -10.47 -3.51 -8.92
CA ASN A 767 -11.76 -2.93 -9.26
C ASN A 767 -12.95 -3.92 -9.25
N GLN A 768 -12.85 -5.04 -8.51
CA GLN A 768 -13.98 -6.00 -8.41
C GLN A 768 -15.09 -5.48 -7.49
N ASN A 769 -14.74 -4.74 -6.45
CA ASN A 769 -15.68 -4.29 -5.42
C ASN A 769 -15.38 -2.84 -4.99
N ASN A 770 -15.41 -1.92 -5.96
CA ASN A 770 -15.18 -0.50 -5.65
C ASN A 770 -16.37 0.10 -4.92
N ASP A 771 -16.08 0.91 -3.90
CA ASP A 771 -17.08 1.73 -3.22
C ASP A 771 -17.60 2.82 -4.19
N PRO A 772 -18.92 2.86 -4.47
CA PRO A 772 -19.48 3.82 -5.41
C PRO A 772 -19.45 5.27 -4.90
N HIS A 773 -19.27 5.47 -3.58
CA HIS A 773 -19.21 6.81 -2.97
C HIS A 773 -17.80 7.42 -2.97
N ARG A 774 -16.79 6.67 -3.42
CA ARG A 774 -15.41 7.10 -3.47
C ARG A 774 -14.90 7.21 -4.92
N LEU A 775 -14.19 8.29 -5.23
CA LEU A 775 -13.57 8.50 -6.54
C LEU A 775 -12.16 7.91 -6.57
N TYR A 776 -12.04 6.65 -6.96
CA TYR A 776 -10.74 5.99 -7.10
C TYR A 776 -10.71 4.93 -8.19
N LYS A 777 -9.50 4.58 -8.59
CA LYS A 777 -9.18 3.37 -9.33
C LYS A 777 -8.11 2.60 -8.55
N GLU A 778 -8.23 1.31 -8.51
CA GLU A 778 -7.24 0.47 -7.85
C GLU A 778 -6.04 0.20 -8.75
N VAL A 779 -4.89 0.06 -8.12
CA VAL A 779 -3.62 -0.27 -8.77
C VAL A 779 -2.83 -1.25 -7.90
N TRP A 780 -2.31 -2.29 -8.51
CA TRP A 780 -1.38 -3.20 -7.86
C TRP A 780 0.05 -2.70 -8.00
N VAL A 781 0.79 -2.74 -6.90
CA VAL A 781 2.21 -2.41 -6.83
C VAL A 781 2.97 -3.59 -6.28
N GLY A 782 3.96 -4.07 -7.04
CA GLY A 782 4.88 -5.12 -6.62
C GLY A 782 6.32 -4.60 -6.60
N LEU A 783 7.04 -4.91 -5.53
CA LEU A 783 8.40 -4.45 -5.25
C LEU A 783 9.34 -5.64 -5.09
N GLY A 784 10.27 -5.81 -6.03
CA GLY A 784 11.32 -6.83 -6.00
C GLY A 784 10.83 -8.28 -5.92
N GLY A 785 9.55 -8.55 -6.17
CA GLY A 785 8.93 -9.88 -5.98
C GLY A 785 8.78 -10.29 -4.51
N MET A 786 9.06 -9.40 -3.56
CA MET A 786 9.00 -9.66 -2.12
C MET A 786 7.77 -9.04 -1.46
N GLN A 787 7.40 -7.83 -1.87
CA GLN A 787 6.25 -7.10 -1.35
C GLN A 787 5.28 -6.74 -2.47
N SER A 788 4.01 -6.91 -2.21
CA SER A 788 2.97 -6.55 -3.17
C SER A 788 1.64 -6.27 -2.49
N ALA A 789 0.93 -5.24 -2.96
CA ALA A 789 -0.40 -4.92 -2.49
C ALA A 789 -1.20 -4.14 -3.56
N VAL A 790 -2.52 -4.06 -3.36
CA VAL A 790 -3.44 -3.28 -4.19
C VAL A 790 -3.86 -2.03 -3.43
N TYR A 791 -3.53 -0.87 -3.99
CA TYR A 791 -3.86 0.44 -3.43
C TYR A 791 -4.96 1.13 -4.23
N ALA A 792 -5.71 1.98 -3.58
CA ALA A 792 -6.65 2.88 -4.23
C ALA A 792 -5.95 4.20 -4.59
N THR A 793 -5.98 4.59 -5.86
CA THR A 793 -5.61 5.93 -6.31
C THR A 793 -6.81 6.85 -6.09
N GLU A 794 -7.01 7.25 -4.85
CA GLU A 794 -8.10 8.13 -4.46
C GLU A 794 -7.67 9.59 -4.49
N VAL A 795 -8.52 10.45 -5.01
CA VAL A 795 -8.21 11.86 -5.26
C VAL A 795 -9.38 12.76 -4.91
N SER A 796 -9.06 14.01 -4.61
CA SER A 796 -10.05 15.08 -4.50
C SER A 796 -10.69 15.41 -5.87
N MET A 797 -11.84 16.06 -5.86
CA MET A 797 -12.49 16.53 -7.10
C MET A 797 -11.60 17.52 -7.88
N GLU A 798 -10.81 18.32 -7.20
CA GLU A 798 -9.85 19.25 -7.80
C GLU A 798 -8.72 18.50 -8.53
N GLU A 799 -8.19 17.43 -7.93
CA GLU A 799 -7.20 16.56 -8.57
C GLU A 799 -7.82 15.84 -9.77
N TYR A 800 -9.04 15.33 -9.64
CA TYR A 800 -9.76 14.67 -10.72
C TYR A 800 -9.89 15.59 -11.94
N LEU A 801 -10.38 16.84 -11.75
CA LEU A 801 -10.52 17.81 -12.83
C LEU A 801 -9.19 18.22 -13.47
N THR A 802 -8.09 18.09 -12.74
CA THR A 802 -6.74 18.37 -13.26
C THR A 802 -6.20 17.19 -14.09
N TYR A 803 -6.54 15.94 -13.71
CA TYR A 803 -6.00 14.73 -14.35
C TYR A 803 -6.91 14.16 -15.41
N THR A 804 -8.16 14.60 -15.50
CA THR A 804 -9.12 14.06 -16.47
C THR A 804 -8.60 14.16 -17.90
N THR A 805 -8.78 13.08 -18.65
CA THR A 805 -8.46 13.02 -20.08
C THR A 805 -9.70 13.24 -20.93
N GLU A 806 -10.88 13.41 -20.32
CA GLU A 806 -12.12 13.66 -21.06
C GLU A 806 -12.12 15.07 -21.64
N GLU A 807 -12.31 15.16 -22.95
CA GLU A 807 -12.21 16.40 -23.71
C GLU A 807 -13.23 17.46 -23.24
N ARG A 808 -14.46 17.05 -22.94
CA ARG A 808 -15.50 17.98 -22.46
C ARG A 808 -15.14 18.61 -21.13
N GLU A 809 -14.65 17.80 -20.19
CA GLU A 809 -14.25 18.30 -18.86
C GLU A 809 -13.03 19.21 -18.96
N LYS A 810 -12.05 18.87 -19.80
CA LYS A 810 -10.90 19.75 -20.07
C LYS A 810 -11.34 21.10 -20.64
N LEU A 811 -12.23 21.09 -21.64
CA LEU A 811 -12.76 22.31 -22.23
C LEU A 811 -13.53 23.15 -21.21
N GLU A 812 -14.33 22.52 -20.35
CA GLU A 812 -15.06 23.20 -19.27
C GLU A 812 -14.11 23.93 -18.31
N VAL A 813 -13.03 23.28 -17.89
CA VAL A 813 -12.00 23.87 -17.02
C VAL A 813 -11.34 25.05 -17.73
N MET A 814 -10.94 24.91 -19.00
CA MET A 814 -10.26 25.96 -19.74
C MET A 814 -11.15 27.16 -20.00
N GLN A 815 -12.41 26.96 -20.41
CA GLN A 815 -13.38 28.02 -20.62
C GLN A 815 -13.67 28.79 -19.34
N ARG A 816 -13.80 28.07 -18.20
CA ARG A 816 -13.99 28.72 -16.90
C ARG A 816 -12.75 29.52 -16.48
N ALA A 817 -11.55 29.00 -16.75
CA ALA A 817 -10.31 29.71 -16.47
C ALA A 817 -10.20 31.01 -17.28
N GLU A 818 -10.57 31.00 -18.56
CA GLU A 818 -10.59 32.20 -19.41
C GLU A 818 -11.58 33.26 -18.88
N GLN A 819 -12.78 32.84 -18.45
CA GLN A 819 -13.77 33.73 -17.83
C GLN A 819 -13.26 34.37 -16.55
N LEU A 820 -12.36 33.71 -15.83
CA LEU A 820 -11.71 34.20 -14.61
C LEU A 820 -10.36 34.90 -14.86
N GLY A 821 -10.13 35.37 -16.10
CA GLY A 821 -8.91 36.11 -16.46
C GLY A 821 -7.65 35.25 -16.48
N GLY A 822 -7.80 33.95 -16.72
CA GLY A 822 -6.70 32.99 -16.80
C GLY A 822 -6.40 32.25 -15.49
N ASP A 823 -7.16 32.50 -14.42
CA ASP A 823 -6.96 31.80 -13.12
C ASP A 823 -7.55 30.38 -13.15
N ILE A 824 -6.70 29.42 -13.48
CA ILE A 824 -7.08 28.01 -13.57
C ILE A 824 -7.34 27.37 -12.18
N GLU A 825 -6.68 27.82 -11.12
CA GLU A 825 -6.93 27.30 -9.74
C GLU A 825 -8.35 27.65 -9.29
N SER A 826 -8.77 28.90 -9.49
CA SER A 826 -10.13 29.34 -9.16
C SER A 826 -11.17 28.65 -10.01
N ALA A 827 -10.89 28.40 -11.29
CA ALA A 827 -11.78 27.67 -12.19
C ALA A 827 -11.99 26.22 -11.70
N ILE A 828 -10.93 25.48 -11.41
CA ILE A 828 -10.99 24.11 -10.90
C ILE A 828 -11.74 24.07 -9.57
N ARG A 829 -11.48 25.02 -8.66
CA ARG A 829 -12.16 25.08 -7.35
C ARG A 829 -13.66 25.29 -7.49
N GLN A 830 -14.10 26.22 -8.33
CA GLN A 830 -15.52 26.47 -8.55
C GLN A 830 -16.22 25.24 -9.16
N LEU A 831 -15.62 24.64 -10.19
CA LEU A 831 -16.16 23.43 -10.81
C LEU A 831 -16.18 22.24 -9.86
N ALA A 832 -15.19 22.11 -8.99
CA ALA A 832 -15.16 21.06 -7.99
C ALA A 832 -16.32 21.19 -6.99
N ILE A 833 -16.64 22.42 -6.54
CA ILE A 833 -17.79 22.68 -5.66
C ILE A 833 -19.09 22.35 -6.40
N GLU A 834 -19.28 22.86 -7.62
CA GLU A 834 -20.48 22.63 -8.42
C GLU A 834 -20.73 21.13 -8.71
N LYS A 835 -19.66 20.32 -8.86
CA LYS A 835 -19.77 18.87 -9.09
C LYS A 835 -20.04 18.11 -7.80
N ARG A 836 -19.49 18.53 -6.66
CA ARG A 836 -19.80 17.93 -5.35
C ARG A 836 -21.27 18.14 -4.95
N ASP A 837 -21.81 19.33 -5.18
CA ASP A 837 -23.20 19.64 -4.85
C ASP A 837 -24.23 18.86 -5.72
N LYS A 838 -23.78 18.27 -6.82
CA LYS A 838 -24.61 17.45 -7.72
C LYS A 838 -24.51 15.94 -7.46
N GLN A 839 -23.49 15.51 -6.70
CA GLN A 839 -23.32 14.12 -6.29
C GLN A 839 -24.05 13.85 -4.95
#